data_3e4b23e201a1dba15dc9bd82f766ef6b
#
_entry.id   3e4b23e201a1dba15dc9bd82f766ef6b
#
_cell.length_a   1.000
_cell.length_b   1.000
_cell.length_c   1.000
_cell.angle_alpha   90.00
_cell.angle_beta   90.00
_cell.angle_gamma   90.00
#
_symmetry.space_group_name_H-M   'P 1'
#
loop_
_entity.id
_entity.type
_entity.pdbx_description
1 polymer ?
#
loop_
_entity_poly.entity_id
_entity_poly.type
_entity_poly.pdbx_seq_one_letter_code
_entity_poly.pdbx_strand_id
1 'polypeptide(L)'
;MDVLLPEAGFLALLLSLGVNVLTPLAVLVGVRQRWQGVMRLASVGVWTQFALLLLAFAILVFCFLTSDFSVVYVAQHSYSLLPWGLKLAAVWGGHEGSLLLWVLFLSGWSALFALCYRRDSDPLFPLTLSVLSMVTALLLLFVVVWSDPFVRIFPPAIEGRDLNPMLQHLGLILHPPLLYLGYGGLMVAAGVALASLLRGDFNAQSAWVCWRWALPGWCALTLGIILGSWWAYCELGWGGWWFWDPVENASLLPWLSASALLHSLYVTRQRGIFRHWSLLLAIVTLILSLLGTLIVRSGILVSVHAFALDNVRAAPLFALFSVLSLASLGLYAWRGQQVRQSARFGGWSREMLILVALLLFCAVLLIVLIGTLYPMIYGLFGWGRLSVGAPYFNRATLPFGLLMLLVIVLATIRSRKVSLRCQLPALLAHAGVLVFAAGIVFSSGSRQEISLNLSPGQQVDLAGYIFRFERLDLEAKGNYTSEKALITFWQNEQSIGSLQPERRFYAARRQQMMEPGIRWNLMHDWYAVMGEKTGPDRYAMRLYVQTGVRWIWGGGLLMVFGALLSAWRGRKHPELLPDGAALIRPTSEKQGRPDKAFTPPSGKTMLLLALLIFLPFATHAQVVDTWTFANPQQQEKALSIASQLRCPQCQNQNLLESNAPVAVSMRHQVYSMVAEGKSEAEITAWMTDRYGDFVRYNPPLNEQTLLLWALPCLLLLLLGVVVWRVRKRQRAQEDEQ
;
A
#
# COMPACT_ATOMS: atom_id res chain seq x y z
N MET A 1 28.48 32.53 -1.59
CA MET A 1 27.02 32.51 -1.88
C MET A 1 26.33 31.26 -1.32
N ASP A 2 27.03 30.15 -1.16
CA ASP A 2 26.43 28.88 -0.74
C ASP A 2 26.04 28.80 0.75
N VAL A 3 26.56 29.71 1.58
CA VAL A 3 26.35 29.72 3.04
C VAL A 3 24.89 30.04 3.43
N LEU A 4 24.13 30.78 2.61
CA LEU A 4 22.75 31.20 2.89
C LEU A 4 21.69 30.41 2.11
N LEU A 5 22.08 29.36 1.38
CA LEU A 5 21.15 28.62 0.54
C LEU A 5 20.10 27.84 1.33
N PRO A 6 20.44 27.13 2.44
CA PRO A 6 19.44 26.47 3.28
C PRO A 6 18.44 27.46 3.90
N GLU A 7 18.91 28.65 4.31
CA GLU A 7 18.05 29.71 4.85
C GLU A 7 17.06 30.23 3.79
N ALA A 8 17.49 30.33 2.53
CA ALA A 8 16.59 30.67 1.41
C ALA A 8 15.54 29.54 1.18
N GLY A 9 15.92 28.27 1.37
CA GLY A 9 14.99 27.15 1.35
C GLY A 9 13.92 27.23 2.44
N PHE A 10 14.32 27.53 3.67
CA PHE A 10 13.41 27.74 4.78
C PHE A 10 12.50 28.97 4.57
N LEU A 11 13.05 30.08 4.08
CA LEU A 11 12.24 31.26 3.73
C LEU A 11 11.19 30.94 2.66
N ALA A 12 11.54 30.12 1.65
CA ALA A 12 10.58 29.68 0.64
C ALA A 12 9.44 28.85 1.26
N LEU A 13 9.71 28.00 2.27
CA LEU A 13 8.67 27.28 3.03
C LEU A 13 7.75 28.27 3.78
N LEU A 14 8.30 29.27 4.47
CA LEU A 14 7.53 30.29 5.20
C LEU A 14 6.64 31.11 4.26
N LEU A 15 7.19 31.55 3.13
CA LEU A 15 6.41 32.30 2.13
C LEU A 15 5.29 31.42 1.53
N SER A 16 5.60 30.15 1.24
CA SER A 16 4.61 29.21 0.76
C SER A 16 3.50 28.98 1.80
N LEU A 17 3.83 28.87 3.09
CA LEU A 17 2.85 28.79 4.17
C LEU A 17 1.94 30.00 4.19
N GLY A 18 2.50 31.20 4.11
CA GLY A 18 1.73 32.46 4.04
C GLY A 18 0.73 32.47 2.86
N VAL A 19 1.19 32.09 1.67
CA VAL A 19 0.33 31.97 0.48
C VAL A 19 -0.77 30.93 0.67
N ASN A 20 -0.45 29.77 1.28
CA ASN A 20 -1.42 28.71 1.55
C ASN A 20 -2.49 29.08 2.59
N VAL A 21 -2.21 30.01 3.49
CA VAL A 21 -3.19 30.56 4.44
C VAL A 21 -4.04 31.65 3.79
N LEU A 22 -3.42 32.57 3.05
CA LEU A 22 -4.12 33.71 2.47
C LEU A 22 -5.04 33.31 1.28
N THR A 23 -4.61 32.37 0.45
CA THR A 23 -5.38 31.93 -0.73
C THR A 23 -6.78 31.43 -0.37
N PRO A 24 -6.98 30.46 0.56
CA PRO A 24 -8.32 29.98 0.90
C PRO A 24 -9.20 31.08 1.50
N LEU A 25 -8.66 31.97 2.31
CA LEU A 25 -9.42 33.10 2.87
C LEU A 25 -9.93 34.03 1.78
N ALA A 26 -9.05 34.43 0.87
CA ALA A 26 -9.40 35.32 -0.25
C ALA A 26 -10.41 34.65 -1.20
N VAL A 27 -10.27 33.32 -1.46
CA VAL A 27 -11.21 32.56 -2.29
C VAL A 27 -12.59 32.48 -1.64
N LEU A 28 -12.67 32.18 -0.34
CA LEU A 28 -13.96 32.11 0.37
C LEU A 28 -14.71 33.45 0.35
N VAL A 29 -13.99 34.57 0.57
CA VAL A 29 -14.56 35.92 0.45
C VAL A 29 -15.01 36.17 -0.99
N GLY A 30 -14.16 35.89 -1.98
CA GLY A 30 -14.46 36.09 -3.41
C GLY A 30 -15.66 35.30 -3.89
N VAL A 31 -15.80 34.03 -3.49
CA VAL A 31 -16.98 33.19 -3.82
C VAL A 31 -18.24 33.78 -3.18
N ARG A 32 -18.18 34.19 -1.90
CA ARG A 32 -19.32 34.79 -1.19
C ARG A 32 -19.77 36.10 -1.82
N GLN A 33 -18.82 36.92 -2.26
CA GLN A 33 -19.08 38.21 -2.91
C GLN A 33 -19.27 38.08 -4.42
N ARG A 34 -19.23 36.88 -4.99
CA ARG A 34 -19.37 36.60 -6.42
C ARG A 34 -18.38 37.35 -7.32
N TRP A 35 -17.12 37.43 -6.88
CA TRP A 35 -16.05 38.06 -7.70
C TRP A 35 -15.82 37.30 -8.99
N GLN A 36 -15.81 37.97 -10.12
CA GLN A 36 -15.57 37.35 -11.43
C GLN A 36 -14.15 36.78 -11.59
N GLY A 37 -13.16 37.27 -10.83
CA GLY A 37 -11.76 36.86 -10.90
C GLY A 37 -11.34 35.78 -9.87
N VAL A 38 -12.27 35.23 -9.08
CA VAL A 38 -11.91 34.35 -7.96
C VAL A 38 -11.13 33.10 -8.38
N MET A 39 -11.45 32.52 -9.54
CA MET A 39 -10.70 31.37 -10.07
C MET A 39 -9.28 31.76 -10.48
N ARG A 40 -9.06 32.94 -11.05
CA ARG A 40 -7.73 33.46 -11.37
C ARG A 40 -6.91 33.68 -10.11
N LEU A 41 -7.52 34.30 -9.08
CA LEU A 41 -6.88 34.50 -7.77
C LEU A 41 -6.45 33.16 -7.15
N ALA A 42 -7.34 32.17 -7.09
CA ALA A 42 -7.04 30.84 -6.60
C ALA A 42 -5.88 30.19 -7.38
N SER A 43 -5.90 30.30 -8.71
CA SER A 43 -4.86 29.76 -9.58
C SER A 43 -3.50 30.42 -9.34
N VAL A 44 -3.45 31.73 -9.22
CA VAL A 44 -2.19 32.45 -8.91
C VAL A 44 -1.63 32.00 -7.56
N GLY A 45 -2.47 31.94 -6.52
CA GLY A 45 -2.04 31.47 -5.20
C GLY A 45 -1.45 30.07 -5.25
N VAL A 46 -2.13 29.14 -5.91
CA VAL A 46 -1.69 27.74 -6.01
C VAL A 46 -0.41 27.59 -6.84
N TRP A 47 -0.25 28.34 -7.93
CA TRP A 47 1.00 28.30 -8.70
C TRP A 47 2.17 28.95 -7.94
N THR A 48 1.93 30.02 -7.19
CA THR A 48 2.95 30.65 -6.34
C THR A 48 3.42 29.69 -5.25
N GLN A 49 2.49 29.04 -4.53
CA GLN A 49 2.87 28.06 -3.50
C GLN A 49 3.65 26.86 -4.09
N PHE A 50 3.24 26.36 -5.27
CA PHE A 50 3.95 25.27 -5.95
C PHE A 50 5.37 25.67 -6.35
N ALA A 51 5.54 26.86 -6.91
CA ALA A 51 6.86 27.37 -7.29
C ALA A 51 7.79 27.54 -6.07
N LEU A 52 7.28 28.06 -4.94
CA LEU A 52 8.04 28.20 -3.70
C LEU A 52 8.43 26.84 -3.09
N LEU A 53 7.51 25.88 -3.07
CA LEU A 53 7.79 24.52 -2.59
C LEU A 53 8.79 23.80 -3.50
N LEU A 54 8.67 23.97 -4.81
CA LEU A 54 9.62 23.41 -5.77
C LEU A 54 11.03 24.03 -5.58
N LEU A 55 11.11 25.33 -5.32
CA LEU A 55 12.37 26.00 -5.00
C LEU A 55 12.97 25.44 -3.71
N ALA A 56 12.20 25.34 -2.64
CA ALA A 56 12.67 24.78 -1.37
C ALA A 56 13.16 23.32 -1.56
N PHE A 57 12.42 22.50 -2.29
CA PHE A 57 12.82 21.13 -2.57
C PHE A 57 14.09 21.04 -3.43
N ALA A 58 14.21 21.90 -4.46
CA ALA A 58 15.42 21.99 -5.30
C ALA A 58 16.66 22.39 -4.48
N ILE A 59 16.52 23.32 -3.53
CA ILE A 59 17.59 23.71 -2.61
C ILE A 59 17.99 22.52 -1.74
N LEU A 60 17.04 21.77 -1.19
CA LEU A 60 17.34 20.57 -0.39
C LEU A 60 18.07 19.50 -1.23
N VAL A 61 17.62 19.26 -2.46
CA VAL A 61 18.32 18.37 -3.42
C VAL A 61 19.76 18.84 -3.65
N PHE A 62 19.98 20.13 -3.85
CA PHE A 62 21.31 20.70 -4.03
C PHE A 62 22.19 20.45 -2.80
N CYS A 63 21.71 20.67 -1.58
CA CYS A 63 22.43 20.38 -0.35
C CYS A 63 22.87 18.92 -0.24
N PHE A 64 22.01 17.96 -0.65
CA PHE A 64 22.36 16.53 -0.68
C PHE A 64 23.42 16.20 -1.74
N LEU A 65 23.28 16.74 -2.95
CA LEU A 65 24.21 16.46 -4.05
C LEU A 65 25.61 17.05 -3.79
N THR A 66 25.67 18.20 -3.14
CA THR A 66 26.94 18.87 -2.73
C THR A 66 27.49 18.36 -1.41
N SER A 67 26.75 17.48 -0.70
CA SER A 67 27.13 16.97 0.62
C SER A 67 27.33 18.09 1.65
N ASP A 68 26.39 19.06 1.70
CA ASP A 68 26.42 20.14 2.67
C ASP A 68 26.09 19.64 4.08
N PHE A 69 27.10 19.13 4.79
CA PHE A 69 26.96 18.60 6.15
C PHE A 69 26.78 19.68 7.23
N SER A 70 26.67 20.95 6.86
CA SER A 70 26.17 21.97 7.77
C SER A 70 24.66 21.92 7.96
N VAL A 71 23.92 21.19 7.07
CA VAL A 71 22.50 20.89 7.22
C VAL A 71 22.37 19.58 7.97
N VAL A 72 21.72 19.58 9.15
CA VAL A 72 21.56 18.41 10.03
C VAL A 72 20.98 17.21 9.28
N TYR A 73 19.95 17.45 8.48
CA TYR A 73 19.26 16.41 7.73
C TYR A 73 20.18 15.72 6.72
N VAL A 74 21.02 16.49 6.00
CA VAL A 74 22.02 15.96 5.06
C VAL A 74 23.07 15.16 5.79
N ALA A 75 23.61 15.68 6.91
CA ALA A 75 24.62 15.00 7.72
C ALA A 75 24.13 13.64 8.30
N GLN A 76 22.83 13.53 8.57
CA GLN A 76 22.25 12.30 9.12
C GLN A 76 21.91 11.25 8.06
N HIS A 77 21.68 11.64 6.79
CA HIS A 77 21.12 10.76 5.74
C HIS A 77 21.99 10.67 4.48
N SER A 78 23.16 11.30 4.44
CA SER A 78 24.05 11.25 3.28
C SER A 78 25.50 10.94 3.72
N TYR A 79 26.35 10.71 2.74
CA TYR A 79 27.77 10.40 2.90
C TYR A 79 28.53 10.88 1.65
N SER A 80 29.78 11.32 1.79
CA SER A 80 30.54 11.84 0.64
C SER A 80 30.69 10.81 -0.48
N LEU A 81 30.91 9.53 -0.14
CA LEU A 81 31.08 8.44 -1.09
C LEU A 81 29.76 7.78 -1.55
N LEU A 82 28.62 8.25 -1.08
CA LEU A 82 27.31 7.73 -1.51
C LEU A 82 27.10 8.05 -3.01
N PRO A 83 26.70 7.09 -3.86
CA PRO A 83 26.41 7.32 -5.27
C PRO A 83 25.38 8.44 -5.48
N TRP A 84 25.55 9.29 -6.49
CA TRP A 84 24.71 10.48 -6.72
C TRP A 84 23.21 10.18 -6.82
N GLY A 85 22.84 9.04 -7.45
CA GLY A 85 21.43 8.61 -7.52
C GLY A 85 20.83 8.29 -6.15
N LEU A 86 21.63 7.74 -5.22
CA LEU A 86 21.22 7.50 -3.84
C LEU A 86 21.26 8.78 -3.00
N LYS A 87 22.18 9.74 -3.28
CA LYS A 87 22.13 11.10 -2.66
C LYS A 87 20.82 11.80 -3.03
N LEU A 88 20.39 11.72 -4.28
CA LEU A 88 19.08 12.24 -4.71
C LEU A 88 17.92 11.56 -3.98
N ALA A 89 17.94 10.23 -3.88
CA ALA A 89 16.88 9.48 -3.19
C ALA A 89 16.90 9.71 -1.67
N ALA A 90 18.06 9.95 -1.08
CA ALA A 90 18.22 10.26 0.34
C ALA A 90 17.47 11.53 0.76
N VAL A 91 17.18 12.45 -0.17
CA VAL A 91 16.35 13.64 0.08
C VAL A 91 15.00 13.26 0.69
N TRP A 92 14.41 12.13 0.30
CA TRP A 92 13.16 11.60 0.87
C TRP A 92 13.36 10.32 1.69
N GLY A 93 14.61 9.93 1.97
CA GLY A 93 14.94 8.76 2.79
C GLY A 93 14.72 8.95 4.28
N GLY A 94 14.40 10.14 4.74
CA GLY A 94 14.15 10.49 6.14
C GLY A 94 12.81 11.20 6.32
N HIS A 95 12.55 11.58 7.56
CA HIS A 95 11.27 12.16 7.99
C HIS A 95 10.97 13.51 7.34
N GLU A 96 11.93 14.44 7.37
CA GLU A 96 11.79 15.82 6.96
C GLU A 96 11.57 15.95 5.44
N GLY A 97 12.47 15.39 4.66
CA GLY A 97 12.42 15.52 3.20
C GLY A 97 11.28 14.73 2.58
N SER A 98 10.88 13.59 3.15
CA SER A 98 9.73 12.84 2.65
C SER A 98 8.39 13.55 2.88
N LEU A 99 8.24 14.30 3.98
CA LEU A 99 7.08 15.17 4.20
C LEU A 99 7.06 16.33 3.21
N LEU A 100 8.21 16.97 3.01
CA LEU A 100 8.32 18.06 2.03
C LEU A 100 7.96 17.56 0.62
N LEU A 101 8.42 16.37 0.22
CA LEU A 101 8.05 15.75 -1.06
C LEU A 101 6.54 15.51 -1.17
N TRP A 102 5.88 15.05 -0.11
CA TRP A 102 4.43 14.85 -0.12
C TRP A 102 3.67 16.17 -0.29
N VAL A 103 4.05 17.20 0.46
CA VAL A 103 3.47 18.56 0.34
C VAL A 103 3.69 19.13 -1.06
N LEU A 104 4.89 18.94 -1.64
CA LEU A 104 5.21 19.32 -3.01
C LEU A 104 4.29 18.62 -4.03
N PHE A 105 4.08 17.32 -3.91
CA PHE A 105 3.19 16.59 -4.83
C PHE A 105 1.74 17.03 -4.68
N LEU A 106 1.24 17.24 -3.45
CA LEU A 106 -0.11 17.78 -3.25
C LEU A 106 -0.27 19.16 -3.89
N SER A 107 0.72 20.02 -3.74
CA SER A 107 0.75 21.35 -4.38
C SER A 107 0.83 21.23 -5.91
N GLY A 108 1.63 20.30 -6.44
CA GLY A 108 1.70 20.01 -7.88
C GLY A 108 0.38 19.51 -8.46
N TRP A 109 -0.33 18.60 -7.76
CA TRP A 109 -1.68 18.19 -8.12
C TRP A 109 -2.66 19.36 -8.11
N SER A 110 -2.56 20.24 -7.12
CA SER A 110 -3.39 21.45 -7.03
C SER A 110 -3.12 22.43 -8.20
N ALA A 111 -1.85 22.62 -8.56
CA ALA A 111 -1.46 23.42 -9.72
C ALA A 111 -1.97 22.83 -11.04
N LEU A 112 -1.89 21.49 -11.19
CA LEU A 112 -2.44 20.79 -12.35
C LEU A 112 -3.98 20.90 -12.40
N PHE A 113 -4.65 20.82 -11.26
CA PHE A 113 -6.10 21.05 -11.17
C PHE A 113 -6.45 22.48 -11.61
N ALA A 114 -5.74 23.48 -11.09
CA ALA A 114 -5.93 24.88 -11.48
C ALA A 114 -5.73 25.10 -12.98
N LEU A 115 -4.73 24.45 -13.58
CA LEU A 115 -4.48 24.52 -15.04
C LEU A 115 -5.64 23.93 -15.85
N CYS A 116 -6.18 22.78 -15.42
CA CYS A 116 -7.26 22.09 -16.12
C CYS A 116 -8.57 22.89 -16.12
N TYR A 117 -8.86 23.63 -15.04
CA TYR A 117 -10.14 24.32 -14.83
C TYR A 117 -10.02 25.87 -14.83
N ARG A 118 -8.89 26.42 -15.30
CA ARG A 118 -8.61 27.88 -15.27
C ARG A 118 -9.64 28.79 -15.92
N ARG A 119 -10.43 28.27 -16.85
CA ARG A 119 -11.47 28.99 -17.60
C ARG A 119 -12.89 28.72 -17.10
N ASP A 120 -13.03 27.88 -16.10
CA ASP A 120 -14.32 27.48 -15.58
C ASP A 120 -14.79 28.47 -14.52
N SER A 121 -16.08 28.81 -14.56
CA SER A 121 -16.70 29.78 -13.66
C SER A 121 -17.48 29.14 -12.51
N ASP A 122 -17.62 27.80 -12.49
CA ASP A 122 -18.32 27.10 -11.41
C ASP A 122 -17.54 27.28 -10.08
N PRO A 123 -18.20 27.74 -9.00
CA PRO A 123 -17.61 27.86 -7.67
C PRO A 123 -16.96 26.59 -7.13
N LEU A 124 -17.32 25.41 -7.65
CA LEU A 124 -16.71 24.14 -7.28
C LEU A 124 -15.18 24.19 -7.39
N PHE A 125 -14.66 24.76 -8.48
CA PHE A 125 -13.23 24.71 -8.77
C PHE A 125 -12.38 25.60 -7.83
N PRO A 126 -12.70 26.89 -7.65
CA PRO A 126 -11.95 27.70 -6.69
C PRO A 126 -12.13 27.23 -5.24
N LEU A 127 -13.32 26.72 -4.87
CA LEU A 127 -13.53 26.10 -3.54
C LEU A 127 -12.67 24.85 -3.37
N THR A 128 -12.50 24.02 -4.41
CA THR A 128 -11.60 22.85 -4.37
C THR A 128 -10.16 23.31 -4.10
N LEU A 129 -9.66 24.32 -4.82
CA LEU A 129 -8.33 24.87 -4.60
C LEU A 129 -8.17 25.48 -3.20
N SER A 130 -9.22 26.12 -2.67
CA SER A 130 -9.26 26.63 -1.30
C SER A 130 -9.08 25.50 -0.27
N VAL A 131 -9.84 24.42 -0.41
CA VAL A 131 -9.72 23.24 0.48
C VAL A 131 -8.32 22.63 0.40
N LEU A 132 -7.79 22.44 -0.81
CA LEU A 132 -6.44 21.87 -1.01
C LEU A 132 -5.36 22.77 -0.44
N SER A 133 -5.44 24.10 -0.61
CA SER A 133 -4.50 25.04 0.00
C SER A 133 -4.57 25.01 1.52
N MET A 134 -5.76 24.84 2.13
CA MET A 134 -5.91 24.71 3.57
C MET A 134 -5.25 23.42 4.09
N VAL A 135 -5.46 22.30 3.42
CA VAL A 135 -4.79 21.03 3.75
C VAL A 135 -3.27 21.17 3.62
N THR A 136 -2.81 21.78 2.53
CA THR A 136 -1.38 22.06 2.30
C THR A 136 -0.81 22.97 3.38
N ALA A 137 -1.54 24.03 3.79
CA ALA A 137 -1.11 24.94 4.86
C ALA A 137 -0.87 24.20 6.18
N LEU A 138 -1.81 23.32 6.58
CA LEU A 138 -1.70 22.56 7.83
C LEU A 138 -0.55 21.55 7.79
N LEU A 139 -0.35 20.85 6.67
CA LEU A 139 0.79 19.97 6.48
C LEU A 139 2.12 20.74 6.48
N LEU A 140 2.16 21.87 5.79
CA LEU A 140 3.35 22.72 5.70
C LEU A 140 3.68 23.38 7.05
N LEU A 141 2.67 23.77 7.84
CA LEU A 141 2.86 24.25 9.20
C LEU A 141 3.57 23.17 10.05
N PHE A 142 3.16 21.90 9.91
CA PHE A 142 3.84 20.80 10.60
C PHE A 142 5.31 20.68 10.12
N VAL A 143 5.57 20.78 8.81
CA VAL A 143 6.94 20.73 8.26
C VAL A 143 7.78 21.85 8.86
N VAL A 144 7.31 23.08 8.82
CA VAL A 144 8.06 24.27 9.28
C VAL A 144 8.39 24.22 10.78
N VAL A 145 7.44 23.72 11.62
CA VAL A 145 7.59 23.80 13.09
C VAL A 145 8.26 22.56 13.68
N TRP A 146 7.96 21.36 13.16
CA TRP A 146 8.39 20.09 13.77
C TRP A 146 9.24 19.20 12.86
N SER A 147 9.39 19.56 11.59
CA SER A 147 10.07 18.72 10.60
C SER A 147 10.86 19.54 9.57
N ASP A 148 11.51 20.63 10.04
CA ASP A 148 12.29 21.52 9.19
C ASP A 148 13.51 20.79 8.61
N PRO A 149 13.62 20.65 7.25
CA PRO A 149 14.74 19.98 6.62
C PRO A 149 16.00 20.86 6.50
N PHE A 150 15.92 22.17 6.86
CA PHE A 150 17.01 23.14 6.69
C PHE A 150 17.70 23.49 8.00
N VAL A 151 17.43 22.79 9.10
CA VAL A 151 18.10 23.04 10.39
C VAL A 151 19.61 22.91 10.22
N ARG A 152 20.37 23.93 10.72
CA ARG A 152 21.81 24.03 10.61
C ARG A 152 22.52 23.50 11.86
N ILE A 153 23.75 23.02 11.65
CA ILE A 153 24.69 22.70 12.70
C ILE A 153 26.02 23.43 12.46
N PHE A 154 26.57 24.03 13.50
CA PHE A 154 27.86 24.71 13.47
C PHE A 154 28.71 24.29 14.68
N PRO A 155 29.98 23.86 14.45
CA PRO A 155 30.64 23.69 13.15
C PRO A 155 29.98 22.58 12.33
N PRO A 156 30.09 22.61 10.99
CA PRO A 156 29.62 21.55 10.14
C PRO A 156 30.23 20.20 10.51
N ALA A 157 29.46 19.11 10.35
CA ALA A 157 30.00 17.77 10.52
C ALA A 157 31.12 17.52 9.47
N ILE A 158 32.19 16.83 9.89
CA ILE A 158 33.32 16.50 9.01
C ILE A 158 32.85 15.53 7.91
N GLU A 159 31.94 14.63 8.26
CA GLU A 159 31.39 13.62 7.34
C GLU A 159 29.95 13.26 7.74
N GLY A 160 29.16 12.78 6.77
CA GLY A 160 27.81 12.32 7.01
C GLY A 160 27.75 10.88 7.54
N ARG A 161 26.60 10.54 8.17
CA ARG A 161 26.38 9.22 8.78
C ARG A 161 26.04 8.12 7.79
N ASP A 162 25.97 8.43 6.49
CA ASP A 162 25.48 7.59 5.41
C ASP A 162 23.96 7.34 5.44
N LEU A 163 23.40 6.93 4.33
CA LEU A 163 22.02 6.47 4.20
C LEU A 163 21.87 5.09 4.88
N ASN A 164 20.73 4.82 5.49
CA ASN A 164 20.45 3.49 6.04
C ASN A 164 20.65 2.43 4.93
N PRO A 165 21.45 1.37 5.17
CA PRO A 165 21.71 0.32 4.18
C PRO A 165 20.45 -0.27 3.53
N MET A 166 19.39 -0.55 4.30
CA MET A 166 18.10 -1.04 3.76
C MET A 166 17.46 -0.09 2.76
N LEU A 167 17.84 1.19 2.75
CA LEU A 167 17.33 2.20 1.83
C LEU A 167 18.20 2.35 0.57
N GLN A 168 19.38 1.72 0.51
CA GLN A 168 20.31 1.85 -0.61
C GLN A 168 19.95 0.93 -1.79
N HIS A 169 18.70 1.00 -2.23
CA HIS A 169 18.12 0.20 -3.30
C HIS A 169 17.27 1.06 -4.26
N LEU A 170 17.07 0.58 -5.48
CA LEU A 170 16.22 1.22 -6.49
C LEU A 170 14.77 1.44 -5.96
N GLY A 171 14.32 0.58 -5.04
CA GLY A 171 13.03 0.71 -4.38
C GLY A 171 12.84 2.06 -3.69
N LEU A 172 13.86 2.59 -3.00
CA LEU A 172 13.80 3.92 -2.37
C LEU A 172 13.59 5.03 -3.41
N ILE A 173 14.17 4.89 -4.60
CA ILE A 173 14.06 5.94 -5.65
C ILE A 173 12.61 6.05 -6.13
N LEU A 174 11.89 4.93 -6.28
CA LEU A 174 10.61 4.88 -6.98
C LEU A 174 9.38 4.75 -6.06
N HIS A 175 9.45 3.89 -5.02
CA HIS A 175 8.30 3.54 -4.20
C HIS A 175 7.73 4.72 -3.39
N PRO A 176 8.51 5.47 -2.57
CA PRO A 176 7.95 6.55 -1.78
C PRO A 176 7.37 7.70 -2.62
N PRO A 177 8.03 8.15 -3.72
CA PRO A 177 7.42 9.14 -4.60
C PRO A 177 6.07 8.71 -5.18
N LEU A 178 5.91 7.44 -5.57
CA LEU A 178 4.64 6.94 -6.11
C LEU A 178 3.54 6.86 -5.05
N LEU A 179 3.87 6.50 -3.81
CA LEU A 179 2.91 6.54 -2.70
C LEU A 179 2.41 7.98 -2.46
N TYR A 180 3.33 8.95 -2.36
CA TYR A 180 2.95 10.35 -2.12
C TYR A 180 2.21 10.97 -3.30
N LEU A 181 2.57 10.61 -4.52
CA LEU A 181 1.82 10.98 -5.72
C LEU A 181 0.40 10.42 -5.66
N GLY A 182 0.25 9.17 -5.22
CA GLY A 182 -1.04 8.52 -5.00
C GLY A 182 -1.89 9.23 -3.96
N TYR A 183 -1.35 9.47 -2.77
CA TYR A 183 -2.04 10.18 -1.70
C TYR A 183 -2.45 11.59 -2.13
N GLY A 184 -1.56 12.35 -2.76
CA GLY A 184 -1.86 13.69 -3.26
C GLY A 184 -3.01 13.70 -4.27
N GLY A 185 -3.02 12.77 -5.24
CA GLY A 185 -4.11 12.64 -6.21
C GLY A 185 -5.45 12.28 -5.57
N LEU A 186 -5.45 11.40 -4.57
CA LEU A 186 -6.66 11.05 -3.80
C LEU A 186 -7.15 12.21 -2.92
N MET A 187 -6.24 13.03 -2.40
CA MET A 187 -6.60 14.26 -1.66
C MET A 187 -7.30 15.28 -2.55
N VAL A 188 -6.95 15.36 -3.86
CA VAL A 188 -7.69 16.22 -4.79
C VAL A 188 -9.14 15.75 -4.92
N ALA A 189 -9.38 14.45 -5.02
CA ALA A 189 -10.74 13.90 -5.08
C ALA A 189 -11.54 14.22 -3.80
N ALA A 190 -10.91 14.11 -2.62
CA ALA A 190 -11.51 14.52 -1.36
C ALA A 190 -11.77 16.04 -1.31
N GLY A 191 -10.85 16.85 -1.83
CA GLY A 191 -11.03 18.30 -1.98
C GLY A 191 -12.25 18.66 -2.81
N VAL A 192 -12.48 17.96 -3.94
CA VAL A 192 -13.71 18.11 -4.76
C VAL A 192 -14.96 17.74 -3.97
N ALA A 193 -14.91 16.64 -3.20
CA ALA A 193 -16.06 16.21 -2.38
C ALA A 193 -16.39 17.24 -1.29
N LEU A 194 -15.38 17.76 -0.57
CA LEU A 194 -15.54 18.78 0.46
C LEU A 194 -16.01 20.14 -0.14
N ALA A 195 -15.46 20.53 -1.28
CA ALA A 195 -15.91 21.73 -2.00
C ALA A 195 -17.36 21.61 -2.47
N SER A 196 -17.79 20.43 -2.87
CA SER A 196 -19.19 20.14 -3.23
C SER A 196 -20.13 20.29 -2.03
N LEU A 197 -19.70 19.85 -0.85
CA LEU A 197 -20.45 20.07 0.39
C LEU A 197 -20.53 21.55 0.77
N LEU A 198 -19.45 22.30 0.60
CA LEU A 198 -19.43 23.76 0.81
C LEU A 198 -20.38 24.47 -0.18
N ARG A 199 -20.43 24.03 -1.44
CA ARG A 199 -21.38 24.50 -2.44
C ARG A 199 -22.82 24.10 -2.14
N GLY A 200 -23.05 23.00 -1.42
CA GLY A 200 -24.36 22.46 -1.05
C GLY A 200 -24.95 21.46 -2.06
N ASP A 201 -24.16 21.00 -3.03
CA ASP A 201 -24.60 20.03 -4.05
C ASP A 201 -23.45 19.09 -4.48
N PHE A 202 -23.78 17.81 -4.65
CA PHE A 202 -22.89 16.80 -5.23
C PHE A 202 -23.61 16.11 -6.38
N ASN A 203 -23.47 16.66 -7.56
CA ASN A 203 -24.13 16.22 -8.79
C ASN A 203 -23.23 15.30 -9.66
N ALA A 204 -23.72 14.93 -10.85
CA ALA A 204 -22.98 14.09 -11.80
C ALA A 204 -21.65 14.72 -12.25
N GLN A 205 -21.60 16.05 -12.41
CA GLN A 205 -20.37 16.78 -12.75
C GLN A 205 -19.36 16.69 -11.63
N SER A 206 -19.77 16.95 -10.37
CA SER A 206 -18.89 16.79 -9.20
C SER A 206 -18.34 15.37 -9.09
N ALA A 207 -19.19 14.36 -9.29
CA ALA A 207 -18.78 12.94 -9.29
C ALA A 207 -17.79 12.63 -10.42
N TRP A 208 -17.99 13.23 -11.60
CA TRP A 208 -17.07 13.09 -12.72
C TRP A 208 -15.70 13.72 -12.44
N VAL A 209 -15.68 14.95 -11.94
CA VAL A 209 -14.44 15.63 -11.56
C VAL A 209 -13.71 14.83 -10.48
N CYS A 210 -14.44 14.39 -9.45
CA CYS A 210 -13.89 13.56 -8.39
C CYS A 210 -13.26 12.26 -8.94
N TRP A 211 -13.96 11.53 -9.81
CA TRP A 211 -13.48 10.31 -10.46
C TRP A 211 -12.23 10.56 -11.31
N ARG A 212 -12.23 11.65 -12.09
CA ARG A 212 -11.11 12.01 -12.97
C ARG A 212 -9.80 12.22 -12.22
N TRP A 213 -9.85 12.68 -10.97
CA TRP A 213 -8.69 12.91 -10.12
C TRP A 213 -8.39 11.74 -9.19
N ALA A 214 -9.40 11.01 -8.73
CA ALA A 214 -9.22 9.81 -7.94
C ALA A 214 -8.49 8.71 -8.71
N LEU A 215 -8.80 8.51 -9.99
CA LEU A 215 -8.28 7.42 -10.79
C LEU A 215 -6.75 7.46 -10.96
N PRO A 216 -6.11 8.57 -11.40
CA PRO A 216 -4.65 8.64 -11.47
C PRO A 216 -3.98 8.56 -10.08
N GLY A 217 -4.61 9.09 -9.03
CA GLY A 217 -4.16 8.91 -7.66
C GLY A 217 -4.17 7.43 -7.24
N TRP A 218 -5.25 6.71 -7.53
CA TRP A 218 -5.35 5.27 -7.31
C TRP A 218 -4.31 4.47 -8.12
N CYS A 219 -4.08 4.84 -9.38
CA CYS A 219 -3.04 4.21 -10.20
C CYS A 219 -1.65 4.38 -9.61
N ALA A 220 -1.29 5.59 -9.19
CA ALA A 220 0.00 5.87 -8.57
C ALA A 220 0.17 5.12 -7.25
N LEU A 221 -0.88 5.09 -6.40
CA LEU A 221 -0.88 4.33 -5.14
C LEU A 221 -0.75 2.82 -5.39
N THR A 222 -1.44 2.28 -6.39
CA THR A 222 -1.32 0.86 -6.79
C THR A 222 0.11 0.53 -7.22
N LEU A 223 0.73 1.37 -8.07
CA LEU A 223 2.12 1.21 -8.47
C LEU A 223 3.07 1.32 -7.27
N GLY A 224 2.82 2.26 -6.36
CA GLY A 224 3.59 2.41 -5.13
C GLY A 224 3.54 1.15 -4.28
N ILE A 225 2.36 0.61 -4.00
CA ILE A 225 2.18 -0.63 -3.22
C ILE A 225 2.90 -1.81 -3.87
N ILE A 226 2.75 -2.00 -5.18
CA ILE A 226 3.39 -3.10 -5.92
C ILE A 226 4.92 -2.98 -5.86
N LEU A 227 5.46 -1.76 -6.06
CA LEU A 227 6.90 -1.53 -5.98
C LEU A 227 7.44 -1.69 -4.56
N GLY A 228 6.67 -1.34 -3.52
CA GLY A 228 7.02 -1.61 -2.14
C GLY A 228 7.08 -3.10 -1.82
N SER A 229 6.09 -3.85 -2.29
CA SER A 229 6.05 -5.31 -2.20
C SER A 229 7.25 -5.97 -2.94
N TRP A 230 7.58 -5.47 -4.13
CA TRP A 230 8.76 -5.93 -4.88
C TRP A 230 10.06 -5.57 -4.14
N TRP A 231 10.15 -4.36 -3.58
CA TRP A 231 11.32 -3.92 -2.82
C TRP A 231 11.53 -4.77 -1.57
N ALA A 232 10.48 -5.03 -0.78
CA ALA A 232 10.54 -5.92 0.36
C ALA A 232 11.01 -7.33 -0.02
N TYR A 233 10.55 -7.86 -1.15
CA TYR A 233 10.96 -9.15 -1.69
C TYR A 233 12.46 -9.16 -2.07
N CYS A 234 12.97 -8.07 -2.63
CA CYS A 234 14.36 -7.97 -3.06
C CYS A 234 15.33 -7.72 -1.90
N GLU A 235 14.89 -7.07 -0.82
CA GLU A 235 15.79 -6.49 0.19
C GLU A 235 15.81 -7.29 1.51
N LEU A 236 14.65 -7.79 1.94
CA LEU A 236 14.55 -8.36 3.28
C LEU A 236 15.14 -9.77 3.40
N GLY A 237 15.38 -10.47 2.30
CA GLY A 237 15.95 -11.82 2.34
C GLY A 237 15.00 -12.91 2.87
N TRP A 238 13.72 -12.60 3.09
CA TRP A 238 12.74 -13.53 3.67
C TRP A 238 11.97 -14.34 2.62
N GLY A 239 12.16 -14.01 1.33
CA GLY A 239 11.44 -14.61 0.21
C GLY A 239 9.93 -14.33 0.20
N GLY A 240 9.43 -13.47 1.09
CA GLY A 240 8.05 -12.99 1.13
C GLY A 240 7.90 -11.64 0.44
N TRP A 241 6.68 -11.32 0.01
CA TRP A 241 6.35 -10.09 -0.74
C TRP A 241 5.32 -9.22 -0.01
N TRP A 242 4.67 -9.70 1.06
CA TRP A 242 3.69 -8.99 1.90
C TRP A 242 3.63 -9.63 3.29
N PHE A 243 3.77 -8.83 4.33
CA PHE A 243 3.92 -9.31 5.72
C PHE A 243 2.80 -8.82 6.64
N TRP A 244 1.81 -8.10 6.11
CA TRP A 244 0.78 -7.44 6.92
C TRP A 244 1.37 -6.51 7.98
N ASP A 245 2.52 -5.95 7.66
CA ASP A 245 3.16 -4.94 8.51
C ASP A 245 2.27 -3.71 8.66
N PRO A 246 2.23 -3.03 9.83
CA PRO A 246 1.41 -1.84 10.03
C PRO A 246 1.62 -0.74 8.97
N VAL A 247 2.84 -0.58 8.44
CA VAL A 247 3.14 0.41 7.40
C VAL A 247 2.67 -0.05 6.02
N GLU A 248 2.77 -1.34 5.70
CA GLU A 248 2.14 -1.91 4.51
C GLU A 248 0.62 -1.70 4.55
N ASN A 249 0.00 -2.03 5.68
CA ASN A 249 -1.43 -1.84 5.91
C ASN A 249 -1.83 -0.37 5.81
N ALA A 250 -0.98 0.56 6.29
CA ALA A 250 -1.21 2.01 6.20
C ALA A 250 -1.38 2.49 4.75
N SER A 251 -0.72 1.86 3.77
CA SER A 251 -0.89 2.16 2.35
C SER A 251 -2.11 1.44 1.73
N LEU A 252 -2.41 0.24 2.22
CA LEU A 252 -3.54 -0.57 1.74
C LEU A 252 -4.90 0.03 2.14
N LEU A 253 -5.02 0.62 3.33
CA LEU A 253 -6.27 1.21 3.83
C LEU A 253 -6.86 2.27 2.88
N PRO A 254 -6.14 3.36 2.50
CA PRO A 254 -6.65 4.34 1.55
C PRO A 254 -6.83 3.75 0.14
N TRP A 255 -6.07 2.72 -0.27
CA TRP A 255 -6.25 2.01 -1.53
C TRP A 255 -7.59 1.26 -1.58
N LEU A 256 -7.98 0.57 -0.50
CA LEU A 256 -9.28 -0.12 -0.37
C LEU A 256 -10.44 0.88 -0.44
N SER A 257 -10.35 1.98 0.31
CA SER A 257 -11.35 3.04 0.29
C SER A 257 -11.46 3.71 -1.09
N ALA A 258 -10.32 4.01 -1.74
CA ALA A 258 -10.28 4.59 -3.07
C ALA A 258 -10.82 3.65 -4.15
N SER A 259 -10.59 2.33 -4.02
CA SER A 259 -11.18 1.32 -4.91
C SER A 259 -12.71 1.31 -4.81
N ALA A 260 -13.24 1.33 -3.59
CA ALA A 260 -14.67 1.51 -3.36
C ALA A 260 -15.18 2.86 -3.92
N LEU A 261 -14.45 3.94 -3.68
CA LEU A 261 -14.78 5.29 -4.16
C LEU A 261 -14.93 5.32 -5.68
N LEU A 262 -14.00 4.75 -6.44
CA LEU A 262 -14.04 4.74 -7.90
C LEU A 262 -15.30 4.04 -8.44
N HIS A 263 -15.71 2.93 -7.82
CA HIS A 263 -16.93 2.22 -8.18
C HIS A 263 -18.21 3.02 -7.81
N SER A 264 -18.22 3.64 -6.64
CA SER A 264 -19.33 4.51 -6.20
C SER A 264 -19.48 5.73 -7.09
N LEU A 265 -18.39 6.42 -7.43
CA LEU A 265 -18.36 7.59 -8.33
C LEU A 265 -18.85 7.24 -9.74
N TYR A 266 -18.49 6.05 -10.24
CA TYR A 266 -18.99 5.60 -11.54
C TYR A 266 -20.52 5.53 -11.57
N VAL A 267 -21.14 4.95 -10.55
CA VAL A 267 -22.59 4.84 -10.45
C VAL A 267 -23.24 6.20 -10.18
N THR A 268 -22.63 7.03 -9.32
CA THR A 268 -23.13 8.38 -9.03
C THR A 268 -23.17 9.24 -10.29
N ARG A 269 -22.13 9.16 -11.13
CA ARG A 269 -22.07 9.85 -12.41
C ARG A 269 -23.15 9.39 -13.37
N GLN A 270 -23.39 8.08 -13.49
CA GLN A 270 -24.30 7.49 -14.50
C GLN A 270 -25.78 7.56 -14.11
N ARG A 271 -26.08 7.42 -12.83
CA ARG A 271 -27.43 7.22 -12.32
C ARG A 271 -27.85 8.23 -11.24
N GLY A 272 -26.94 9.07 -10.75
CA GLY A 272 -27.20 10.00 -9.64
C GLY A 272 -27.45 9.35 -8.28
N ILE A 273 -27.27 8.02 -8.19
CA ILE A 273 -27.35 7.26 -6.93
C ILE A 273 -25.96 7.09 -6.29
N PHE A 274 -25.88 6.67 -5.03
CA PHE A 274 -24.63 6.52 -4.24
C PHE A 274 -23.90 7.84 -3.96
N ARG A 275 -24.56 8.99 -4.01
CA ARG A 275 -23.95 10.30 -3.71
C ARG A 275 -23.31 10.34 -2.32
N HIS A 276 -24.03 9.86 -1.31
CA HIS A 276 -23.52 9.79 0.07
C HIS A 276 -22.36 8.81 0.23
N TRP A 277 -22.42 7.65 -0.45
CA TRP A 277 -21.30 6.71 -0.51
C TRP A 277 -20.05 7.37 -1.11
N SER A 278 -20.20 8.07 -2.22
CA SER A 278 -19.10 8.75 -2.89
C SER A 278 -18.46 9.85 -2.00
N LEU A 279 -19.29 10.65 -1.34
CA LEU A 279 -18.83 11.69 -0.41
C LEU A 279 -18.10 11.11 0.79
N LEU A 280 -18.70 10.12 1.46
CA LEU A 280 -18.11 9.49 2.63
C LEU A 280 -16.81 8.76 2.28
N LEU A 281 -16.78 7.99 1.19
CA LEU A 281 -15.57 7.28 0.76
C LEU A 281 -14.45 8.24 0.37
N ALA A 282 -14.75 9.39 -0.24
CA ALA A 282 -13.75 10.40 -0.53
C ALA A 282 -13.15 11.00 0.76
N ILE A 283 -13.98 11.32 1.75
CA ILE A 283 -13.55 11.81 3.06
C ILE A 283 -12.77 10.74 3.82
N VAL A 284 -13.27 9.51 3.85
CA VAL A 284 -12.58 8.37 4.50
C VAL A 284 -11.22 8.11 3.84
N THR A 285 -11.13 8.22 2.52
CA THR A 285 -9.84 8.08 1.80
C THR A 285 -8.82 9.14 2.24
N LEU A 286 -9.26 10.40 2.42
CA LEU A 286 -8.42 11.46 2.99
C LEU A 286 -7.96 11.11 4.41
N ILE A 287 -8.91 10.74 5.28
CA ILE A 287 -8.63 10.39 6.69
C ILE A 287 -7.64 9.22 6.77
N LEU A 288 -7.82 8.17 5.96
CA LEU A 288 -6.94 7.01 5.93
C LEU A 288 -5.55 7.33 5.37
N SER A 289 -5.42 8.26 4.42
CA SER A 289 -4.12 8.74 3.95
C SER A 289 -3.36 9.51 5.04
N LEU A 290 -4.08 10.32 5.83
CA LEU A 290 -3.52 11.02 6.99
C LEU A 290 -3.17 10.04 8.13
N LEU A 291 -4.04 9.06 8.39
CA LEU A 291 -3.78 7.99 9.37
C LEU A 291 -2.56 7.17 8.99
N GLY A 292 -2.40 6.82 7.71
CA GLY A 292 -1.21 6.14 7.21
C GLY A 292 0.06 6.93 7.52
N THR A 293 0.05 8.24 7.29
CA THR A 293 1.16 9.13 7.64
C THR A 293 1.42 9.15 9.16
N LEU A 294 0.38 9.20 9.97
CA LEU A 294 0.49 9.14 11.43
C LEU A 294 1.13 7.81 11.88
N ILE A 295 0.67 6.68 11.37
CA ILE A 295 1.21 5.33 11.70
C ILE A 295 2.71 5.26 11.36
N VAL A 296 3.09 5.66 10.15
CA VAL A 296 4.48 5.56 9.67
C VAL A 296 5.43 6.43 10.48
N ARG A 297 4.98 7.61 10.93
CA ARG A 297 5.85 8.67 11.45
C ARG A 297 5.82 8.86 12.96
N SER A 298 4.79 8.36 13.64
CA SER A 298 4.70 8.45 15.11
C SER A 298 5.55 7.41 15.83
N GLY A 299 5.93 6.30 15.14
CA GLY A 299 6.60 5.18 15.77
C GLY A 299 5.74 4.46 16.83
N ILE A 300 4.42 4.75 16.91
CA ILE A 300 3.52 4.13 17.90
C ILE A 300 3.36 2.62 17.66
N LEU A 301 3.45 2.18 16.40
CA LEU A 301 3.36 0.78 16.02
C LEU A 301 4.76 0.25 15.62
N VAL A 302 5.06 -0.97 16.05
CA VAL A 302 6.32 -1.66 15.70
C VAL A 302 6.29 -2.11 14.25
N SER A 303 7.21 -1.62 13.44
CA SER A 303 7.36 -1.95 12.02
C SER A 303 8.81 -1.81 11.57
N VAL A 304 9.24 -2.64 10.60
CA VAL A 304 10.53 -2.49 9.91
C VAL A 304 10.62 -1.19 9.12
N HIS A 305 9.48 -0.63 8.70
CA HIS A 305 9.36 0.56 7.86
C HIS A 305 9.06 1.83 8.66
N ALA A 306 8.73 1.72 9.96
CA ALA A 306 8.42 2.88 10.78
C ALA A 306 9.70 3.62 11.18
N PHE A 307 9.61 4.95 11.24
CA PHE A 307 10.65 5.74 11.87
C PHE A 307 10.68 5.45 13.38
N ALA A 308 11.82 5.71 14.03
CA ALA A 308 11.93 5.55 15.47
C ALA A 308 10.85 6.37 16.20
N LEU A 309 10.43 5.89 17.39
CA LEU A 309 9.46 6.60 18.23
C LEU A 309 9.94 8.02 18.51
N ASP A 310 9.15 9.00 18.11
CA ASP A 310 9.41 10.43 18.31
C ASP A 310 8.19 11.08 18.95
N ASN A 311 8.21 11.15 20.27
CA ASN A 311 7.12 11.73 21.06
C ASN A 311 6.90 13.23 20.75
N VAL A 312 7.94 13.95 20.30
CA VAL A 312 7.86 15.38 19.98
C VAL A 312 7.00 15.59 18.72
N ARG A 313 7.12 14.70 17.75
CA ARG A 313 6.38 14.78 16.47
C ARG A 313 5.05 14.04 16.50
N ALA A 314 4.88 13.03 17.34
CA ALA A 314 3.67 12.21 17.39
C ALA A 314 2.43 13.01 17.80
N ALA A 315 2.52 13.82 18.84
CA ALA A 315 1.38 14.61 19.34
C ALA A 315 0.88 15.67 18.34
N PRO A 316 1.74 16.51 17.70
CA PRO A 316 1.32 17.42 16.64
C PRO A 316 0.73 16.71 15.40
N LEU A 317 1.27 15.56 15.01
CA LEU A 317 0.69 14.75 13.92
C LEU A 317 -0.70 14.23 14.26
N PHE A 318 -0.90 13.78 15.50
CA PHE A 318 -2.21 13.36 15.98
C PHE A 318 -3.20 14.53 16.01
N ALA A 319 -2.78 15.71 16.46
CA ALA A 319 -3.60 16.91 16.42
C ALA A 319 -3.99 17.30 14.99
N LEU A 320 -3.04 17.29 14.05
CA LEU A 320 -3.26 17.56 12.63
C LEU A 320 -4.28 16.56 12.03
N PHE A 321 -4.07 15.26 12.28
CA PHE A 321 -4.98 14.20 11.86
C PHE A 321 -6.40 14.42 12.42
N SER A 322 -6.51 14.75 13.71
CA SER A 322 -7.78 14.95 14.39
C SER A 322 -8.52 16.17 13.83
N VAL A 323 -7.83 17.30 13.66
CA VAL A 323 -8.42 18.54 13.12
C VAL A 323 -8.98 18.32 11.71
N LEU A 324 -8.18 17.76 10.81
CA LEU A 324 -8.61 17.52 9.43
C LEU A 324 -9.74 16.48 9.34
N SER A 325 -9.69 15.42 10.14
CA SER A 325 -10.71 14.38 10.19
C SER A 325 -12.04 14.92 10.73
N LEU A 326 -12.00 15.60 11.87
CA LEU A 326 -13.19 16.18 12.50
C LEU A 326 -13.81 17.30 11.65
N ALA A 327 -12.99 18.16 11.04
CA ALA A 327 -13.48 19.20 10.13
C ALA A 327 -14.18 18.60 8.91
N SER A 328 -13.60 17.56 8.29
CA SER A 328 -14.16 16.90 7.11
C SER A 328 -15.46 16.16 7.43
N LEU A 329 -15.50 15.38 8.51
CA LEU A 329 -16.68 14.67 8.94
C LEU A 329 -17.76 15.64 9.49
N GLY A 330 -17.35 16.69 10.19
CA GLY A 330 -18.26 17.73 10.69
C GLY A 330 -18.92 18.49 9.55
N LEU A 331 -18.19 18.81 8.49
CA LEU A 331 -18.74 19.41 7.28
C LEU A 331 -19.77 18.48 6.62
N TYR A 332 -19.47 17.17 6.54
CA TYR A 332 -20.41 16.19 6.01
C TYR A 332 -21.67 16.08 6.91
N ALA A 333 -21.51 16.02 8.21
CA ALA A 333 -22.64 15.97 9.15
C ALA A 333 -23.52 17.22 9.03
N TRP A 334 -22.94 18.40 8.86
CA TRP A 334 -23.66 19.66 8.72
C TRP A 334 -24.34 19.82 7.37
N ARG A 335 -23.66 19.52 6.26
CA ARG A 335 -24.12 19.81 4.88
C ARG A 335 -24.62 18.61 4.11
N GLY A 336 -24.31 17.38 4.55
CA GLY A 336 -24.68 16.16 3.82
C GLY A 336 -26.17 15.99 3.59
N GLN A 337 -27.03 16.48 4.48
CA GLN A 337 -28.49 16.42 4.32
C GLN A 337 -28.99 17.23 3.11
N GLN A 338 -28.24 18.22 2.62
CA GLN A 338 -28.61 19.02 1.45
C GLN A 338 -28.42 18.21 0.16
N VAL A 339 -27.63 17.15 0.18
CA VAL A 339 -27.38 16.29 -0.98
C VAL A 339 -28.52 15.30 -1.14
N ARG A 340 -29.49 15.64 -2.00
CA ARG A 340 -30.63 14.77 -2.29
C ARG A 340 -30.19 13.58 -3.12
N GLN A 341 -30.73 12.40 -2.83
CA GLN A 341 -30.46 11.16 -3.55
C GLN A 341 -31.79 10.47 -3.87
N SER A 342 -32.00 10.12 -5.15
CA SER A 342 -33.02 9.18 -5.55
C SER A 342 -32.43 7.77 -5.57
N ALA A 343 -33.01 6.83 -4.83
CA ALA A 343 -32.47 5.48 -4.71
C ALA A 343 -33.47 4.45 -5.24
N ARG A 344 -33.43 4.17 -6.53
CA ARG A 344 -34.17 3.03 -7.11
C ARG A 344 -33.27 2.29 -8.09
N PHE A 345 -33.04 1.00 -7.82
CA PHE A 345 -32.31 0.09 -8.72
C PHE A 345 -32.81 -1.35 -8.52
N GLY A 346 -32.84 -2.15 -9.59
CA GLY A 346 -33.44 -3.50 -9.59
C GLY A 346 -32.67 -4.54 -8.78
N GLY A 347 -33.32 -5.60 -8.34
CA GLY A 347 -32.85 -6.61 -7.39
C GLY A 347 -31.57 -7.36 -7.76
N TRP A 348 -31.34 -7.61 -9.05
CA TRP A 348 -30.13 -8.22 -9.61
C TRP A 348 -29.47 -7.31 -10.65
N SER A 349 -29.48 -6.01 -10.38
CA SER A 349 -28.87 -5.02 -11.26
C SER A 349 -27.35 -4.95 -11.08
N ARG A 350 -26.67 -4.28 -12.02
CA ARG A 350 -25.25 -3.96 -11.92
C ARG A 350 -24.95 -3.11 -10.68
N GLU A 351 -25.84 -2.20 -10.35
CA GLU A 351 -25.76 -1.33 -9.18
C GLU A 351 -25.77 -2.14 -7.87
N MET A 352 -26.56 -3.20 -7.81
CA MET A 352 -26.58 -4.13 -6.66
C MET A 352 -25.24 -4.85 -6.51
N LEU A 353 -24.65 -5.35 -7.60
CA LEU A 353 -23.32 -5.98 -7.55
C LEU A 353 -22.25 -4.98 -7.11
N ILE A 354 -22.32 -3.73 -7.55
CA ILE A 354 -21.42 -2.67 -7.10
C ILE A 354 -21.64 -2.37 -5.63
N LEU A 355 -22.87 -2.28 -5.13
CA LEU A 355 -23.13 -2.11 -3.70
C LEU A 355 -22.51 -3.23 -2.87
N VAL A 356 -22.65 -4.48 -3.32
CA VAL A 356 -22.00 -5.63 -2.65
C VAL A 356 -20.48 -5.48 -2.65
N ALA A 357 -19.89 -5.05 -3.77
CA ALA A 357 -18.46 -4.79 -3.85
C ALA A 357 -18.02 -3.66 -2.88
N LEU A 358 -18.79 -2.56 -2.77
CA LEU A 358 -18.52 -1.48 -1.82
C LEU A 358 -18.51 -2.01 -0.37
N LEU A 359 -19.51 -2.81 -0.01
CA LEU A 359 -19.61 -3.40 1.33
C LEU A 359 -18.44 -4.38 1.61
N LEU A 360 -18.02 -5.17 0.62
CA LEU A 360 -16.86 -6.05 0.73
C LEU A 360 -15.56 -5.26 0.93
N PHE A 361 -15.34 -4.19 0.16
CA PHE A 361 -14.19 -3.30 0.38
C PHE A 361 -14.21 -2.68 1.76
N CYS A 362 -15.35 -2.19 2.23
CA CYS A 362 -15.50 -1.63 3.58
C CYS A 362 -15.25 -2.69 4.66
N ALA A 363 -15.69 -3.92 4.46
CA ALA A 363 -15.46 -5.01 5.40
C ALA A 363 -13.99 -5.35 5.53
N VAL A 364 -13.28 -5.55 4.41
CA VAL A 364 -11.82 -5.78 4.41
C VAL A 364 -11.09 -4.60 5.04
N LEU A 365 -11.47 -3.36 4.69
CA LEU A 365 -10.91 -2.14 5.27
C LEU A 365 -11.05 -2.13 6.80
N LEU A 366 -12.22 -2.45 7.34
CA LEU A 366 -12.45 -2.48 8.78
C LEU A 366 -11.65 -3.59 9.47
N ILE A 367 -11.56 -4.78 8.87
CA ILE A 367 -10.74 -5.89 9.40
C ILE A 367 -9.27 -5.47 9.47
N VAL A 368 -8.74 -4.88 8.38
CA VAL A 368 -7.34 -4.44 8.32
C VAL A 368 -7.08 -3.28 9.29
N LEU A 369 -7.98 -2.31 9.33
CA LEU A 369 -7.86 -1.14 10.23
C LEU A 369 -7.85 -1.57 11.70
N ILE A 370 -8.86 -2.35 12.11
CA ILE A 370 -8.98 -2.80 13.49
C ILE A 370 -7.82 -3.72 13.85
N GLY A 371 -7.49 -4.71 13.01
CA GLY A 371 -6.37 -5.61 13.26
C GLY A 371 -5.03 -4.88 13.39
N THR A 372 -4.79 -3.84 12.58
CA THR A 372 -3.56 -3.03 12.64
C THR A 372 -3.47 -2.17 13.90
N LEU A 373 -4.58 -1.57 14.34
CA LEU A 373 -4.61 -0.71 15.52
C LEU A 373 -4.83 -1.47 16.84
N TYR A 374 -5.26 -2.72 16.77
CA TYR A 374 -5.61 -3.50 17.95
C TYR A 374 -4.48 -3.67 18.97
N PRO A 375 -3.21 -3.91 18.56
CA PRO A 375 -2.09 -3.97 19.51
C PRO A 375 -1.95 -2.68 20.33
N MET A 376 -2.16 -1.52 19.72
CA MET A 376 -2.14 -0.22 20.42
C MET A 376 -3.32 -0.09 21.38
N ILE A 377 -4.53 -0.43 20.93
CA ILE A 377 -5.75 -0.40 21.76
C ILE A 377 -5.58 -1.32 22.96
N TYR A 378 -5.08 -2.54 22.76
CA TYR A 378 -4.83 -3.54 23.79
C TYR A 378 -3.88 -3.02 24.88
N GLY A 379 -2.80 -2.33 24.45
CA GLY A 379 -1.85 -1.70 25.36
C GLY A 379 -2.44 -0.52 26.14
N LEU A 380 -3.30 0.31 25.49
CA LEU A 380 -3.97 1.44 26.14
C LEU A 380 -4.92 1.01 27.27
N PHE A 381 -5.57 -0.16 27.13
CA PHE A 381 -6.40 -0.73 28.21
C PHE A 381 -5.61 -1.44 29.31
N GLY A 382 -4.28 -1.46 29.22
CA GLY A 382 -3.43 -2.11 30.21
C GLY A 382 -3.50 -3.64 30.20
N TRP A 383 -4.02 -4.25 29.10
CA TRP A 383 -4.13 -5.71 28.96
C TRP A 383 -2.80 -6.40 28.65
N GLY A 384 -1.72 -5.63 28.46
CA GLY A 384 -0.38 -6.11 28.13
C GLY A 384 0.04 -5.81 26.70
N ARG A 385 0.88 -6.69 26.12
CA ARG A 385 1.33 -6.58 24.75
C ARG A 385 0.72 -7.69 23.90
N LEU A 386 0.12 -7.33 22.78
CA LEU A 386 -0.48 -8.25 21.81
C LEU A 386 0.21 -8.11 20.46
N SER A 387 0.32 -9.22 19.74
CA SER A 387 0.70 -9.23 18.31
C SER A 387 -0.49 -9.66 17.46
N VAL A 388 -0.71 -8.95 16.35
CA VAL A 388 -1.68 -9.32 15.31
C VAL A 388 -0.89 -9.47 14.01
N GLY A 389 -0.63 -10.72 13.62
CA GLY A 389 0.24 -11.05 12.51
C GLY A 389 -0.51 -11.55 11.26
N ALA A 390 0.27 -11.97 10.25
CA ALA A 390 -0.23 -12.49 8.98
C ALA A 390 -1.28 -13.60 9.11
N PRO A 391 -1.18 -14.57 10.06
CA PRO A 391 -2.19 -15.63 10.19
C PRO A 391 -3.61 -15.09 10.45
N TYR A 392 -3.74 -14.03 11.26
CA TYR A 392 -5.03 -13.39 11.51
C TYR A 392 -5.58 -12.75 10.23
N PHE A 393 -4.79 -11.87 9.59
CA PHE A 393 -5.25 -11.14 8.41
C PHE A 393 -5.61 -12.08 7.26
N ASN A 394 -4.79 -13.10 7.01
CA ASN A 394 -5.04 -14.09 5.96
C ASN A 394 -6.37 -14.82 6.18
N ARG A 395 -6.63 -15.28 7.41
CA ARG A 395 -7.89 -15.98 7.73
C ARG A 395 -9.11 -15.06 7.69
N ALA A 396 -8.97 -13.86 8.24
CA ALA A 396 -10.07 -12.89 8.36
C ALA A 396 -10.49 -12.29 7.02
N THR A 397 -9.55 -12.06 6.09
CA THR A 397 -9.84 -11.42 4.79
C THR A 397 -10.19 -12.40 3.68
N LEU A 398 -9.76 -13.67 3.78
CA LEU A 398 -9.97 -14.70 2.74
C LEU A 398 -11.42 -14.82 2.26
N PRO A 399 -12.45 -14.96 3.13
CA PRO A 399 -13.82 -15.13 2.68
C PRO A 399 -14.32 -13.92 1.88
N PHE A 400 -13.91 -12.71 2.26
CA PHE A 400 -14.26 -11.48 1.55
C PHE A 400 -13.56 -11.39 0.18
N GLY A 401 -12.29 -11.82 0.10
CA GLY A 401 -11.54 -11.93 -1.16
C GLY A 401 -12.23 -12.88 -2.14
N LEU A 402 -12.63 -14.06 -1.68
CA LEU A 402 -13.37 -15.04 -2.49
C LEU A 402 -14.71 -14.49 -3.00
N LEU A 403 -15.46 -13.83 -2.12
CA LEU A 403 -16.71 -13.17 -2.50
C LEU A 403 -16.48 -12.03 -3.51
N MET A 404 -15.39 -11.27 -3.37
CA MET A 404 -15.03 -10.22 -4.33
C MET A 404 -14.75 -10.80 -5.72
N LEU A 405 -13.98 -11.90 -5.81
CA LEU A 405 -13.73 -12.59 -7.08
C LEU A 405 -15.03 -13.10 -7.71
N LEU A 406 -15.94 -13.66 -6.90
CA LEU A 406 -17.26 -14.06 -7.37
C LEU A 406 -18.06 -12.88 -7.92
N VAL A 407 -18.06 -11.73 -7.25
CA VAL A 407 -18.73 -10.50 -7.72
C VAL A 407 -18.15 -10.03 -9.04
N ILE A 408 -16.83 -10.07 -9.23
CA ILE A 408 -16.17 -9.71 -10.50
C ILE A 408 -16.65 -10.62 -11.64
N VAL A 409 -16.72 -11.93 -11.41
CA VAL A 409 -17.19 -12.91 -12.40
C VAL A 409 -18.65 -12.65 -12.74
N LEU A 410 -19.53 -12.47 -11.75
CA LEU A 410 -20.95 -12.20 -11.95
C LEU A 410 -21.19 -10.89 -12.70
N ALA A 411 -20.44 -9.81 -12.34
CA ALA A 411 -20.52 -8.53 -13.02
C ALA A 411 -20.07 -8.62 -14.48
N THR A 412 -19.03 -9.40 -14.76
CA THR A 412 -18.54 -9.66 -16.14
C THR A 412 -19.60 -10.42 -16.97
N ILE A 413 -20.20 -11.45 -16.41
CA ILE A 413 -21.27 -12.21 -17.07
C ILE A 413 -22.46 -11.31 -17.39
N ARG A 414 -22.85 -10.44 -16.47
CA ARG A 414 -23.99 -9.53 -16.62
C ARG A 414 -23.74 -8.44 -17.67
N SER A 415 -22.49 -8.08 -17.89
CA SER A 415 -22.11 -7.02 -18.82
C SER A 415 -22.06 -7.45 -20.29
N ARG A 416 -22.34 -8.70 -20.64
CA ARG A 416 -22.22 -9.26 -22.01
C ARG A 416 -23.03 -8.55 -23.09
N LYS A 417 -24.09 -7.80 -22.72
CA LYS A 417 -24.90 -7.03 -23.65
C LYS A 417 -24.25 -5.71 -24.12
N VAL A 418 -23.17 -5.28 -23.50
CA VAL A 418 -22.43 -4.06 -23.86
C VAL A 418 -21.30 -4.42 -24.82
N SER A 419 -21.00 -3.54 -25.79
CA SER A 419 -19.91 -3.74 -26.75
C SER A 419 -18.57 -4.05 -26.04
N LEU A 420 -17.86 -5.07 -26.50
CA LEU A 420 -16.56 -5.47 -25.96
C LEU A 420 -15.56 -4.32 -25.95
N ARG A 421 -15.60 -3.46 -26.98
CA ARG A 421 -14.72 -2.28 -27.05
C ARG A 421 -14.93 -1.32 -25.86
N CYS A 422 -16.17 -1.15 -25.42
CA CYS A 422 -16.48 -0.28 -24.28
C CYS A 422 -16.09 -0.91 -22.94
N GLN A 423 -16.12 -2.24 -22.85
CA GLN A 423 -15.82 -2.98 -21.61
C GLN A 423 -14.32 -3.26 -21.43
N LEU A 424 -13.54 -3.27 -22.50
CA LEU A 424 -12.13 -3.70 -22.49
C LEU A 424 -11.28 -3.07 -21.37
N PRO A 425 -11.36 -1.76 -21.05
CA PRO A 425 -10.60 -1.19 -19.94
C PRO A 425 -10.92 -1.82 -18.59
N ALA A 426 -12.23 -1.98 -18.30
CA ALA A 426 -12.68 -2.60 -17.05
C ALA A 426 -12.33 -4.11 -17.01
N LEU A 427 -12.46 -4.81 -18.14
CA LEU A 427 -12.08 -6.22 -18.23
C LEU A 427 -10.59 -6.41 -17.98
N LEU A 428 -9.73 -5.55 -18.51
CA LEU A 428 -8.28 -5.60 -18.25
C LEU A 428 -7.96 -5.34 -16.79
N ALA A 429 -8.58 -4.31 -16.19
CA ALA A 429 -8.37 -4.03 -14.78
C ALA A 429 -8.81 -5.19 -13.87
N HIS A 430 -9.99 -5.77 -14.11
CA HIS A 430 -10.48 -6.92 -13.34
C HIS A 430 -9.72 -8.22 -13.64
N ALA A 431 -9.26 -8.43 -14.88
CA ALA A 431 -8.35 -9.53 -15.21
C ALA A 431 -7.03 -9.41 -14.43
N GLY A 432 -6.53 -8.17 -14.23
CA GLY A 432 -5.39 -7.89 -13.36
C GLY A 432 -5.61 -8.38 -11.92
N VAL A 433 -6.81 -8.19 -11.37
CA VAL A 433 -7.18 -8.71 -10.03
C VAL A 433 -7.12 -10.24 -10.00
N LEU A 434 -7.63 -10.91 -11.05
CA LEU A 434 -7.62 -12.37 -11.13
C LEU A 434 -6.19 -12.92 -11.25
N VAL A 435 -5.34 -12.28 -12.06
CA VAL A 435 -3.92 -12.64 -12.20
C VAL A 435 -3.17 -12.42 -10.88
N PHE A 436 -3.42 -11.32 -10.19
CA PHE A 436 -2.87 -11.02 -8.87
C PHE A 436 -3.27 -12.10 -7.85
N ALA A 437 -4.55 -12.47 -7.79
CA ALA A 437 -5.06 -13.51 -6.90
C ALA A 437 -4.44 -14.88 -7.22
N ALA A 438 -4.31 -15.24 -8.49
CA ALA A 438 -3.62 -16.45 -8.92
C ALA A 438 -2.16 -16.45 -8.46
N GLY A 439 -1.46 -15.32 -8.61
CA GLY A 439 -0.09 -15.14 -8.11
C GLY A 439 0.02 -15.40 -6.59
N ILE A 440 -0.93 -14.88 -5.79
CA ILE A 440 -0.97 -15.15 -4.34
C ILE A 440 -1.11 -16.66 -4.07
N VAL A 441 -2.06 -17.32 -4.71
CA VAL A 441 -2.31 -18.76 -4.50
C VAL A 441 -1.08 -19.58 -4.88
N PHE A 442 -0.49 -19.35 -6.05
CA PHE A 442 0.69 -20.08 -6.49
C PHE A 442 1.90 -19.80 -5.60
N SER A 443 2.18 -18.54 -5.28
CA SER A 443 3.36 -18.22 -4.46
C SER A 443 3.27 -18.74 -3.02
N SER A 444 2.07 -18.78 -2.45
CA SER A 444 1.86 -19.31 -1.09
C SER A 444 1.90 -20.82 -1.01
N GLY A 445 1.50 -21.53 -2.09
CA GLY A 445 1.39 -23.00 -2.10
C GLY A 445 2.62 -23.73 -2.62
N SER A 446 3.55 -23.07 -3.34
CA SER A 446 4.64 -23.73 -4.06
C SER A 446 6.04 -23.39 -3.53
N ARG A 447 6.15 -22.63 -2.45
CA ARG A 447 7.46 -22.24 -1.89
C ARG A 447 8.17 -23.46 -1.32
N GLN A 448 9.35 -23.75 -1.87
CA GLN A 448 10.29 -24.72 -1.30
C GLN A 448 11.51 -23.96 -0.79
N GLU A 449 12.00 -24.32 0.39
CA GLU A 449 13.07 -23.62 1.08
C GLU A 449 14.01 -24.64 1.74
N ILE A 450 15.32 -24.34 1.68
CA ILE A 450 16.33 -25.06 2.43
C ILE A 450 17.31 -24.06 3.05
N SER A 451 17.64 -24.27 4.34
CA SER A 451 18.67 -23.54 5.06
C SER A 451 19.77 -24.49 5.47
N LEU A 452 21.01 -24.20 5.11
CA LEU A 452 22.16 -25.07 5.36
C LEU A 452 23.45 -24.27 5.38
N ASN A 453 24.54 -24.92 5.83
CA ASN A 453 25.87 -24.36 5.77
C ASN A 453 26.61 -24.91 4.54
N LEU A 454 27.03 -24.03 3.64
CA LEU A 454 27.78 -24.39 2.43
C LEU A 454 29.18 -23.79 2.44
N SER A 455 30.10 -24.54 1.86
CA SER A 455 31.45 -24.11 1.50
C SER A 455 31.61 -24.07 -0.03
N PRO A 456 32.51 -23.27 -0.58
CA PRO A 456 32.84 -23.32 -2.01
C PRO A 456 33.10 -24.76 -2.49
N GLY A 457 32.54 -25.13 -3.64
CA GLY A 457 32.58 -26.47 -4.23
C GLY A 457 31.45 -27.39 -3.79
N GLN A 458 30.72 -27.12 -2.73
CA GLN A 458 29.58 -27.94 -2.29
C GLN A 458 28.32 -27.66 -3.10
N GLN A 459 27.46 -28.69 -3.20
CA GLN A 459 26.20 -28.64 -3.92
C GLN A 459 25.06 -29.19 -3.07
N VAL A 460 23.83 -28.78 -3.40
CA VAL A 460 22.59 -29.22 -2.76
C VAL A 460 21.46 -29.31 -3.79
N ASP A 461 20.58 -30.30 -3.63
CA ASP A 461 19.34 -30.42 -4.41
C ASP A 461 18.20 -29.71 -3.69
N LEU A 462 17.44 -28.91 -4.43
CA LEU A 462 16.21 -28.26 -3.96
C LEU A 462 15.21 -28.18 -5.11
N ALA A 463 14.03 -28.74 -4.97
CA ALA A 463 12.96 -28.71 -5.97
C ALA A 463 13.36 -29.29 -7.35
N GLY A 464 14.30 -30.24 -7.41
CA GLY A 464 14.84 -30.80 -8.64
C GLY A 464 15.84 -29.90 -9.36
N TYR A 465 16.36 -28.88 -8.66
CA TYR A 465 17.48 -28.03 -9.09
C TYR A 465 18.70 -28.31 -8.23
N ILE A 466 19.86 -28.49 -8.85
CA ILE A 466 21.14 -28.64 -8.17
C ILE A 466 21.81 -27.27 -8.06
N PHE A 467 21.92 -26.75 -6.84
CA PHE A 467 22.63 -25.49 -6.55
C PHE A 467 24.04 -25.81 -6.10
N ARG A 468 25.04 -25.16 -6.70
CA ARG A 468 26.44 -25.30 -6.35
C ARG A 468 27.05 -23.97 -5.98
N PHE A 469 27.67 -23.89 -4.82
CA PHE A 469 28.44 -22.73 -4.40
C PHE A 469 29.83 -22.80 -5.07
N GLU A 470 30.08 -21.96 -6.06
CA GLU A 470 31.33 -22.02 -6.85
C GLU A 470 32.49 -21.35 -6.12
N ARG A 471 32.32 -20.09 -5.76
CA ARG A 471 33.36 -19.27 -5.13
C ARG A 471 32.78 -18.07 -4.39
N LEU A 472 33.64 -17.44 -3.59
CA LEU A 472 33.37 -16.17 -2.93
C LEU A 472 34.28 -15.09 -3.54
N ASP A 473 33.68 -14.00 -3.99
CA ASP A 473 34.37 -12.82 -4.49
C ASP A 473 34.31 -11.69 -3.44
N LEU A 474 35.38 -10.95 -3.27
CA LEU A 474 35.46 -9.78 -2.38
C LEU A 474 35.48 -8.52 -3.25
N GLU A 475 34.56 -7.60 -2.97
CA GLU A 475 34.48 -6.31 -3.68
C GLU A 475 34.51 -5.15 -2.68
N ALA A 476 35.13 -4.04 -3.05
CA ALA A 476 35.02 -2.77 -2.35
C ALA A 476 34.34 -1.76 -3.28
N LYS A 477 33.24 -1.17 -2.84
CA LYS A 477 32.46 -0.20 -3.62
C LYS A 477 32.16 1.02 -2.76
N GLY A 478 32.56 2.21 -3.22
CA GLY A 478 32.14 3.49 -2.64
C GLY A 478 32.08 3.49 -1.11
N ASN A 479 30.89 3.27 -0.58
CA ASN A 479 30.58 3.34 0.86
C ASN A 479 30.45 1.97 1.57
N TYR A 480 30.66 0.84 0.87
CA TYR A 480 30.62 -0.50 1.47
C TYR A 480 31.66 -1.48 0.90
N THR A 481 31.96 -2.52 1.68
CA THR A 481 32.65 -3.71 1.21
C THR A 481 31.68 -4.88 1.13
N SER A 482 31.86 -5.78 0.15
CA SER A 482 30.95 -6.89 -0.11
C SER A 482 31.70 -8.22 -0.20
N GLU A 483 31.17 -9.23 0.47
CA GLU A 483 31.43 -10.64 0.19
C GLU A 483 30.31 -11.16 -0.70
N LYS A 484 30.64 -11.63 -1.90
CA LYS A 484 29.67 -12.06 -2.92
C LYS A 484 29.85 -13.53 -3.25
N ALA A 485 28.86 -14.35 -2.96
CA ALA A 485 28.87 -15.75 -3.35
C ALA A 485 28.39 -15.91 -4.79
N LEU A 486 29.10 -16.72 -5.59
CA LEU A 486 28.62 -17.18 -6.89
C LEU A 486 28.02 -18.57 -6.71
N ILE A 487 26.70 -18.68 -6.90
CA ILE A 487 25.97 -19.94 -6.85
C ILE A 487 25.41 -20.22 -8.25
N THR A 488 25.86 -21.30 -8.87
CA THR A 488 25.30 -21.78 -10.14
C THR A 488 24.22 -22.82 -9.87
N PHE A 489 23.23 -22.95 -10.76
CA PHE A 489 22.22 -23.99 -10.62
C PHE A 489 21.81 -24.60 -11.94
N TRP A 490 21.52 -25.91 -11.88
CA TRP A 490 21.21 -26.77 -13.01
C TRP A 490 19.93 -27.54 -12.80
N GLN A 491 19.31 -27.93 -13.91
CA GLN A 491 18.22 -28.89 -13.95
C GLN A 491 18.48 -29.87 -15.10
N ASN A 492 18.41 -31.16 -14.84
CA ASN A 492 18.68 -32.21 -15.84
C ASN A 492 19.99 -31.97 -16.61
N GLU A 493 21.09 -31.69 -15.88
CA GLU A 493 22.43 -31.39 -16.43
C GLU A 493 22.51 -30.10 -17.27
N GLN A 494 21.41 -29.38 -17.47
CA GLN A 494 21.37 -28.11 -18.14
C GLN A 494 21.56 -26.96 -17.18
N SER A 495 22.51 -26.06 -17.46
CA SER A 495 22.70 -24.83 -16.68
C SER A 495 21.53 -23.86 -16.89
N ILE A 496 20.83 -23.54 -15.83
CA ILE A 496 19.72 -22.56 -15.82
C ILE A 496 20.27 -21.14 -15.58
N GLY A 497 21.31 -21.01 -14.75
CA GLY A 497 21.94 -19.72 -14.48
C GLY A 497 22.72 -19.65 -13.19
N SER A 498 22.91 -18.43 -12.70
CA SER A 498 23.63 -18.16 -11.47
C SER A 498 22.90 -17.16 -10.60
N LEU A 499 23.13 -17.25 -9.29
CA LEU A 499 22.70 -16.34 -8.24
C LEU A 499 23.92 -15.71 -7.58
N GLN A 500 23.81 -14.47 -7.15
CA GLN A 500 24.90 -13.73 -6.51
C GLN A 500 24.40 -13.05 -5.22
N PRO A 501 24.14 -13.83 -4.15
CA PRO A 501 23.84 -13.23 -2.87
C PRO A 501 25.09 -12.56 -2.30
N GLU A 502 24.90 -11.40 -1.66
CA GLU A 502 25.99 -10.59 -1.11
C GLU A 502 25.80 -10.35 0.39
N ARG A 503 26.90 -10.24 1.09
CA ARG A 503 26.95 -9.70 2.45
C ARG A 503 27.74 -8.41 2.42
N ARG A 504 27.07 -7.28 2.59
CA ARG A 504 27.67 -5.95 2.55
C ARG A 504 27.95 -5.43 3.94
N PHE A 505 29.09 -4.77 4.12
CA PHE A 505 29.46 -4.06 5.34
C PHE A 505 29.63 -2.57 5.05
N TYR A 506 28.79 -1.75 5.66
CA TYR A 506 28.75 -0.30 5.53
C TYR A 506 29.55 0.33 6.68
N ALA A 507 30.77 0.78 6.38
CA ALA A 507 31.75 1.23 7.39
C ALA A 507 31.25 2.45 8.19
N ALA A 508 30.64 3.45 7.53
CA ALA A 508 30.14 4.66 8.17
C ALA A 508 29.03 4.38 9.21
N ARG A 509 28.19 3.37 8.96
CA ARG A 509 27.11 2.94 9.87
C ARG A 509 27.50 1.79 10.79
N ARG A 510 28.64 1.14 10.55
CA ARG A 510 29.05 -0.12 11.20
C ARG A 510 27.96 -1.19 11.16
N GLN A 511 27.29 -1.30 10.04
CA GLN A 511 26.13 -2.16 9.84
C GLN A 511 26.36 -3.14 8.69
N GLN A 512 25.95 -4.40 8.90
CA GLN A 512 25.90 -5.41 7.85
C GLN A 512 24.51 -5.47 7.24
N MET A 513 24.46 -5.74 5.93
CA MET A 513 23.24 -6.01 5.17
C MET A 513 23.45 -7.23 4.28
N MET A 514 22.43 -8.08 4.24
CA MET A 514 22.42 -9.28 3.40
C MET A 514 21.56 -9.00 2.16
N GLU A 515 22.18 -9.02 0.99
CA GLU A 515 21.51 -8.81 -0.28
C GLU A 515 21.22 -10.14 -0.95
N PRO A 516 19.96 -10.47 -1.24
CA PRO A 516 19.63 -11.72 -1.91
C PRO A 516 20.10 -11.76 -3.37
N GLY A 517 20.58 -12.92 -3.81
CA GLY A 517 20.73 -13.22 -5.23
C GLY A 517 19.41 -13.76 -5.78
N ILE A 518 18.81 -13.09 -6.77
CA ILE A 518 17.51 -13.47 -7.33
C ILE A 518 17.65 -13.67 -8.83
N ARG A 519 17.15 -14.79 -9.35
CA ARG A 519 16.93 -15.04 -10.76
C ARG A 519 15.51 -15.51 -10.99
N TRP A 520 14.92 -15.13 -12.11
CA TRP A 520 13.50 -15.41 -12.34
C TRP A 520 13.16 -15.65 -13.82
N ASN A 521 12.06 -16.35 -14.02
CA ASN A 521 11.30 -16.39 -15.27
C ASN A 521 9.82 -16.12 -15.01
N LEU A 522 8.94 -16.31 -15.99
CA LEU A 522 7.51 -16.06 -15.82
C LEU A 522 6.83 -16.96 -14.76
N MET A 523 7.40 -18.14 -14.49
CA MET A 523 6.79 -19.14 -13.59
C MET A 523 7.55 -19.27 -12.28
N HIS A 524 8.89 -19.25 -12.31
CA HIS A 524 9.73 -19.56 -11.17
C HIS A 524 10.65 -18.41 -10.80
N ASP A 525 10.87 -18.24 -9.51
CA ASP A 525 11.91 -17.43 -8.92
C ASP A 525 12.87 -18.36 -8.16
N TRP A 526 14.17 -18.26 -8.45
CA TRP A 526 15.27 -18.86 -7.71
C TRP A 526 15.90 -17.78 -6.88
N TYR A 527 16.09 -18.06 -5.60
CA TYR A 527 16.44 -17.05 -4.62
C TYR A 527 17.46 -17.62 -3.65
N ALA A 528 18.53 -16.88 -3.36
CA ALA A 528 19.56 -17.27 -2.42
C ALA A 528 19.89 -16.11 -1.47
N VAL A 529 20.09 -16.41 -0.21
CA VAL A 529 20.58 -15.45 0.80
C VAL A 529 21.82 -16.03 1.44
N MET A 530 22.86 -15.22 1.55
CA MET A 530 24.08 -15.56 2.27
C MET A 530 24.04 -14.90 3.65
N GLY A 531 24.04 -15.71 4.69
CA GLY A 531 24.08 -15.28 6.09
C GLY A 531 25.49 -15.16 6.65
N GLU A 532 25.63 -15.37 7.95
CA GLU A 532 26.90 -15.26 8.66
C GLU A 532 27.88 -16.39 8.32
N LYS A 533 29.16 -16.10 8.51
CA LYS A 533 30.24 -17.09 8.41
C LYS A 533 30.18 -18.01 9.63
N THR A 534 29.98 -19.32 9.39
CA THR A 534 29.84 -20.34 10.44
C THR A 534 31.07 -21.16 10.69
N GLY A 535 32.15 -20.95 9.88
CA GLY A 535 33.44 -21.63 10.01
C GLY A 535 34.43 -21.12 8.95
N PRO A 536 35.65 -21.66 8.89
CA PRO A 536 36.60 -21.36 7.82
C PRO A 536 35.92 -21.69 6.45
N ASP A 537 35.75 -20.70 5.61
CA ASP A 537 35.11 -20.80 4.28
C ASP A 537 33.74 -21.47 4.27
N ARG A 538 32.98 -21.38 5.38
CA ARG A 538 31.66 -21.95 5.53
C ARG A 538 30.66 -20.86 5.90
N TYR A 539 29.55 -20.76 5.13
CA TYR A 539 28.54 -19.72 5.24
C TYR A 539 27.16 -20.31 5.40
N ALA A 540 26.34 -19.70 6.26
CA ALA A 540 24.93 -20.00 6.33
C ALA A 540 24.27 -19.56 5.03
N MET A 541 23.61 -20.48 4.32
CA MET A 541 22.91 -20.22 3.07
C MET A 541 21.43 -20.59 3.21
N ARG A 542 20.58 -19.75 2.64
CA ARG A 542 19.16 -20.01 2.54
C ARG A 542 18.76 -19.93 1.06
N LEU A 543 18.22 -21.02 0.53
CA LEU A 543 17.83 -21.13 -0.86
C LEU A 543 16.32 -21.31 -0.95
N TYR A 544 15.71 -20.69 -1.93
CA TYR A 544 14.28 -20.79 -2.21
C TYR A 544 14.02 -21.08 -3.69
N VAL A 545 12.98 -21.86 -3.96
CA VAL A 545 12.34 -21.96 -5.26
C VAL A 545 10.86 -21.65 -5.08
N GLN A 546 10.37 -20.63 -5.76
CA GLN A 546 8.98 -20.16 -5.64
C GLN A 546 8.34 -20.07 -7.03
N THR A 547 7.01 -20.25 -7.10
CA THR A 547 6.26 -20.16 -8.35
C THR A 547 5.24 -19.03 -8.30
N GLY A 548 5.06 -18.31 -9.40
CA GLY A 548 3.95 -17.37 -9.56
C GLY A 548 4.12 -16.00 -8.89
N VAL A 549 5.24 -15.70 -8.25
CA VAL A 549 5.49 -14.40 -7.61
C VAL A 549 5.37 -13.26 -8.62
N ARG A 550 5.84 -13.45 -9.87
CA ARG A 550 5.76 -12.44 -10.95
C ARG A 550 4.34 -12.10 -11.36
N TRP A 551 3.39 -13.00 -11.15
CA TRP A 551 1.98 -12.78 -11.48
C TRP A 551 1.34 -11.77 -10.53
N ILE A 552 1.85 -11.64 -9.29
CA ILE A 552 1.40 -10.63 -8.33
C ILE A 552 1.67 -9.24 -8.91
N TRP A 553 2.91 -8.95 -9.30
CA TRP A 553 3.26 -7.64 -9.85
C TRP A 553 2.68 -7.42 -11.24
N GLY A 554 2.67 -8.47 -12.10
CA GLY A 554 2.04 -8.44 -13.42
C GLY A 554 0.55 -8.15 -13.35
N GLY A 555 -0.16 -8.77 -12.39
CA GLY A 555 -1.58 -8.51 -12.12
C GLY A 555 -1.84 -7.06 -11.74
N GLY A 556 -1.04 -6.51 -10.84
CA GLY A 556 -1.14 -5.11 -10.45
C GLY A 556 -0.83 -4.13 -11.58
N LEU A 557 0.19 -4.39 -12.40
CA LEU A 557 0.47 -3.59 -13.61
C LEU A 557 -0.71 -3.64 -14.60
N LEU A 558 -1.34 -4.80 -14.76
CA LEU A 558 -2.51 -4.96 -15.63
C LEU A 558 -3.73 -4.21 -15.10
N MET A 559 -3.93 -4.16 -13.76
CA MET A 559 -4.96 -3.31 -13.14
C MET A 559 -4.76 -1.84 -13.50
N VAL A 560 -3.54 -1.32 -13.34
CA VAL A 560 -3.19 0.07 -13.66
C VAL A 560 -3.35 0.36 -15.14
N PHE A 561 -2.90 -0.54 -16.01
CA PHE A 561 -3.05 -0.39 -17.46
C PHE A 561 -4.52 -0.29 -17.87
N GLY A 562 -5.38 -1.17 -17.36
CA GLY A 562 -6.82 -1.11 -17.59
C GLY A 562 -7.46 0.20 -17.11
N ALA A 563 -7.07 0.68 -15.92
CA ALA A 563 -7.53 1.94 -15.36
C ALA A 563 -7.10 3.16 -16.22
N LEU A 564 -5.83 3.23 -16.62
CA LEU A 564 -5.32 4.30 -17.49
C LEU A 564 -5.99 4.30 -18.87
N LEU A 565 -6.25 3.12 -19.43
CA LEU A 565 -7.00 2.99 -20.67
C LEU A 565 -8.44 3.51 -20.53
N SER A 566 -9.07 3.33 -19.36
CA SER A 566 -10.37 3.92 -19.04
C SER A 566 -10.33 5.44 -19.03
N ALA A 567 -9.30 6.02 -18.39
CA ALA A 567 -9.10 7.48 -18.36
C ALA A 567 -8.88 8.07 -19.76
N TRP A 568 -8.08 7.42 -20.59
CA TRP A 568 -7.77 7.86 -21.94
C TRP A 568 -8.99 7.86 -22.84
N ARG A 569 -9.82 6.81 -22.80
CA ARG A 569 -11.07 6.70 -23.59
C ARG A 569 -12.13 7.69 -23.14
N GLY A 570 -12.25 7.96 -21.85
CA GLY A 570 -13.16 8.96 -21.31
C GLY A 570 -12.88 10.40 -21.81
N ARG A 571 -11.64 10.68 -22.26
CA ARG A 571 -11.27 11.96 -22.87
C ARG A 571 -11.72 12.10 -24.33
N LYS A 572 -11.80 10.99 -25.09
CA LYS A 572 -12.11 11.02 -26.54
C LYS A 572 -13.60 11.10 -26.85
N HIS A 573 -14.48 10.77 -25.90
CA HIS A 573 -15.93 10.75 -26.09
C HIS A 573 -16.65 11.42 -24.91
N PRO A 574 -16.46 12.75 -24.70
CA PRO A 574 -17.24 13.49 -23.70
C PRO A 574 -18.74 13.50 -24.03
N GLU A 575 -19.11 13.34 -25.31
CA GLU A 575 -20.49 13.41 -25.81
C GLU A 575 -21.33 12.14 -25.58
N LEU A 576 -20.75 11.06 -25.08
CA LEU A 576 -21.51 9.86 -24.65
C LEU A 576 -22.21 10.05 -23.29
N LEU A 577 -22.37 11.29 -22.85
CA LEU A 577 -23.19 11.68 -21.71
C LEU A 577 -24.45 12.33 -22.24
N PRO A 578 -25.60 11.64 -22.25
CA PRO A 578 -26.86 12.34 -22.42
C PRO A 578 -27.03 13.28 -21.23
N ASP A 579 -27.37 14.53 -21.52
CA ASP A 579 -27.85 15.49 -20.54
C ASP A 579 -28.88 14.81 -19.63
N GLY A 580 -28.74 14.99 -18.31
CA GLY A 580 -29.45 14.25 -17.27
C GLY A 580 -30.97 14.43 -17.20
N ALA A 581 -31.63 14.79 -18.31
CA ALA A 581 -33.08 15.01 -18.40
C ALA A 581 -33.83 14.04 -19.32
N ALA A 582 -33.18 13.13 -20.07
CA ALA A 582 -33.85 12.38 -21.16
C ALA A 582 -33.85 10.85 -21.05
N LEU A 583 -33.52 10.23 -19.91
CA LEU A 583 -33.55 8.76 -19.79
C LEU A 583 -34.61 8.24 -18.82
N ILE A 584 -35.86 8.71 -19.02
CA ILE A 584 -37.06 7.95 -18.66
C ILE A 584 -37.80 7.67 -19.98
N ARG A 585 -37.34 6.68 -20.73
CA ARG A 585 -38.17 5.99 -21.72
C ARG A 585 -38.01 4.49 -21.55
N PRO A 586 -39.12 3.74 -21.38
CA PRO A 586 -39.10 2.30 -21.48
C PRO A 586 -38.75 1.91 -22.92
N THR A 587 -37.74 1.09 -23.10
CA THR A 587 -37.36 0.53 -24.40
C THR A 587 -38.42 -0.44 -24.85
N SER A 588 -39.28 0.01 -25.79
CA SER A 588 -40.02 -0.88 -26.65
C SER A 588 -39.07 -1.62 -27.60
N GLU A 589 -39.28 -2.91 -27.73
CA GLU A 589 -38.64 -3.80 -28.68
C GLU A 589 -38.59 -3.25 -30.09
N LYS A 590 -37.42 -3.26 -30.71
CA LYS A 590 -37.27 -3.36 -32.15
C LYS A 590 -36.29 -4.47 -32.50
N GLN A 591 -36.83 -5.48 -33.13
CA GLN A 591 -36.14 -6.57 -33.80
C GLN A 591 -35.12 -6.04 -34.81
N GLY A 592 -33.86 -6.45 -34.68
CA GLY A 592 -32.81 -6.26 -35.67
C GLY A 592 -32.07 -7.58 -35.92
N ARG A 593 -31.90 -7.93 -37.20
CA ARG A 593 -31.35 -9.17 -37.76
C ARG A 593 -30.02 -9.64 -37.12
N PRO A 594 -29.76 -10.97 -37.11
CA PRO A 594 -28.57 -11.55 -36.51
C PRO A 594 -27.40 -11.51 -37.50
N ASP A 595 -26.38 -10.73 -37.18
CA ASP A 595 -25.05 -10.90 -37.74
C ASP A 595 -24.28 -11.98 -36.99
N LYS A 596 -23.67 -12.90 -37.75
CA LYS A 596 -22.90 -14.05 -37.25
C LYS A 596 -21.74 -13.57 -36.37
N ALA A 597 -21.87 -13.76 -35.07
CA ALA A 597 -20.86 -13.48 -34.10
C ALA A 597 -20.04 -14.73 -33.83
N PHE A 598 -18.72 -14.55 -33.86
CA PHE A 598 -17.70 -15.46 -33.33
C PHE A 598 -18.05 -15.83 -31.88
N THR A 599 -18.26 -17.09 -31.58
CA THR A 599 -18.60 -17.59 -30.24
C THR A 599 -17.33 -17.60 -29.36
N PRO A 600 -17.24 -16.75 -28.34
CA PRO A 600 -16.20 -16.90 -27.32
C PRO A 600 -16.50 -18.11 -26.43
N PRO A 601 -15.47 -18.72 -25.76
CA PRO A 601 -15.63 -19.90 -24.93
C PRO A 601 -16.72 -19.71 -23.89
N SER A 602 -17.50 -20.75 -23.68
CA SER A 602 -18.67 -20.75 -22.80
C SER A 602 -18.29 -20.39 -21.36
N GLY A 603 -19.17 -19.63 -20.67
CA GLY A 603 -18.95 -19.21 -19.28
C GLY A 603 -18.73 -20.36 -18.30
N LYS A 604 -18.99 -21.60 -18.70
CA LYS A 604 -18.63 -22.81 -17.97
C LYS A 604 -17.11 -23.01 -17.89
N THR A 605 -16.37 -22.60 -18.93
CA THR A 605 -14.88 -22.71 -18.96
C THR A 605 -14.23 -21.69 -18.02
N MET A 606 -14.79 -20.46 -17.91
CA MET A 606 -14.27 -19.50 -16.93
C MET A 606 -14.61 -19.84 -15.49
N LEU A 607 -15.78 -20.44 -15.26
CA LEU A 607 -16.16 -20.94 -13.92
C LEU A 607 -15.29 -22.16 -13.51
N LEU A 608 -14.98 -23.04 -14.45
CA LEU A 608 -14.08 -24.16 -14.23
C LEU A 608 -12.63 -23.70 -13.98
N LEU A 609 -12.14 -22.71 -14.72
CA LEU A 609 -10.83 -22.10 -14.46
C LEU A 609 -10.79 -21.41 -13.09
N ALA A 610 -11.85 -20.69 -12.69
CA ALA A 610 -11.93 -20.09 -11.37
C ALA A 610 -11.99 -21.15 -10.26
N LEU A 611 -12.69 -22.26 -10.48
CA LEU A 611 -12.76 -23.39 -9.53
C LEU A 611 -11.44 -24.19 -9.46
N LEU A 612 -10.73 -24.36 -10.59
CA LEU A 612 -9.42 -25.05 -10.62
C LEU A 612 -8.31 -24.23 -9.92
N ILE A 613 -8.42 -22.90 -9.84
CA ILE A 613 -7.48 -22.03 -9.12
C ILE A 613 -7.57 -22.25 -7.59
N PHE A 614 -8.68 -22.78 -7.08
CA PHE A 614 -8.94 -22.96 -5.64
C PHE A 614 -8.74 -24.37 -5.10
N LEU A 615 -8.16 -25.29 -5.89
CA LEU A 615 -7.75 -26.59 -5.35
C LEU A 615 -6.50 -26.37 -4.47
N PRO A 616 -6.56 -26.71 -3.17
CA PRO A 616 -5.40 -26.59 -2.30
C PRO A 616 -4.39 -27.69 -2.68
N PHE A 617 -3.31 -27.32 -3.32
CA PHE A 617 -2.13 -28.16 -3.37
C PHE A 617 -1.41 -27.99 -2.04
N ALA A 618 -1.59 -28.95 -1.15
CA ALA A 618 -0.80 -29.07 0.06
C ALA A 618 0.62 -29.47 -0.35
N THR A 619 1.53 -28.51 -0.46
CA THR A 619 2.96 -28.74 -0.60
C THR A 619 3.63 -28.31 0.70
N HIS A 620 4.35 -29.25 1.31
CA HIS A 620 5.05 -29.05 2.57
C HIS A 620 6.35 -28.29 2.32
N ALA A 621 6.52 -27.13 2.95
CA ALA A 621 7.78 -26.41 2.97
C ALA A 621 8.72 -27.09 3.98
N GLN A 622 9.90 -27.49 3.53
CA GLN A 622 10.95 -28.07 4.37
C GLN A 622 11.98 -26.98 4.70
N VAL A 623 12.06 -26.60 5.98
CA VAL A 623 13.14 -25.72 6.48
C VAL A 623 14.24 -26.60 7.08
N VAL A 624 15.46 -26.40 6.65
CA VAL A 624 16.61 -27.03 7.27
C VAL A 624 17.42 -25.95 8.01
N ASP A 625 17.23 -25.92 9.31
CA ASP A 625 18.19 -25.32 10.25
C ASP A 625 19.34 -26.32 10.45
N THR A 626 20.42 -25.92 11.12
CA THR A 626 21.50 -26.83 11.55
C THR A 626 21.03 -27.95 12.49
N TRP A 627 19.72 -28.00 12.77
CA TRP A 627 19.07 -29.00 13.62
C TRP A 627 18.71 -30.25 12.83
N THR A 628 19.14 -31.43 13.32
CA THR A 628 18.78 -32.71 12.75
C THR A 628 17.53 -33.28 13.41
N PHE A 629 16.47 -33.47 12.65
CA PHE A 629 15.23 -34.06 13.13
C PHE A 629 15.28 -35.59 12.94
N ALA A 630 14.64 -36.34 13.85
CA ALA A 630 14.60 -37.80 13.79
C ALA A 630 13.74 -38.32 12.61
N ASN A 631 12.72 -37.57 12.21
CA ASN A 631 11.85 -37.91 11.09
C ASN A 631 11.17 -36.67 10.48
N PRO A 632 10.64 -36.78 9.23
CA PRO A 632 9.98 -35.66 8.55
C PRO A 632 8.74 -35.11 9.28
N GLN A 633 7.98 -35.93 10.00
CA GLN A 633 6.79 -35.50 10.74
C GLN A 633 7.18 -34.60 11.92
N GLN A 634 8.27 -34.92 12.60
CA GLN A 634 8.81 -34.13 13.69
C GLN A 634 9.30 -32.76 13.18
N GLN A 635 9.95 -32.73 12.03
CA GLN A 635 10.36 -31.52 11.36
C GLN A 635 9.16 -30.64 10.99
N GLU A 636 8.15 -31.20 10.32
CA GLU A 636 6.93 -30.46 9.94
C GLU A 636 6.24 -29.83 11.14
N LYS A 637 6.08 -30.60 12.24
CA LYS A 637 5.53 -30.11 13.50
C LYS A 637 6.35 -28.96 14.09
N ALA A 638 7.68 -29.08 14.13
CA ALA A 638 8.58 -28.07 14.65
C ALA A 638 8.51 -26.75 13.88
N LEU A 639 8.47 -26.85 12.55
CA LEU A 639 8.36 -25.70 11.66
C LEU A 639 6.98 -25.04 11.75
N SER A 640 5.91 -25.83 11.80
CA SER A 640 4.56 -25.32 12.00
C SER A 640 4.47 -24.48 13.28
N ILE A 641 4.99 -24.97 14.39
CA ILE A 641 4.99 -24.26 15.68
C ILE A 641 5.86 -23.00 15.60
N ALA A 642 7.07 -23.08 15.05
CA ALA A 642 7.97 -21.95 14.93
C ALA A 642 7.41 -20.82 14.03
N SER A 643 6.60 -21.16 13.02
CA SER A 643 5.92 -20.19 12.16
C SER A 643 4.81 -19.42 12.87
N GLN A 644 4.25 -19.96 13.93
CA GLN A 644 3.18 -19.36 14.74
C GLN A 644 3.71 -18.53 15.91
N LEU A 645 5.03 -18.59 16.15
CA LEU A 645 5.68 -17.84 17.22
C LEU A 645 6.44 -16.64 16.67
N ARG A 646 6.32 -15.50 17.34
CA ARG A 646 6.97 -14.24 17.00
C ARG A 646 8.29 -14.07 17.73
N CYS A 647 9.27 -13.54 17.05
CA CYS A 647 10.50 -13.09 17.69
C CYS A 647 10.25 -11.80 18.49
N PRO A 648 10.48 -11.77 19.80
CA PRO A 648 10.14 -10.60 20.63
C PRO A 648 11.02 -9.37 20.39
N GLN A 649 12.23 -9.54 19.84
CA GLN A 649 13.20 -8.48 19.53
C GLN A 649 13.23 -8.12 18.04
N CYS A 650 12.48 -8.86 17.20
CA CYS A 650 12.47 -8.65 15.78
C CYS A 650 11.27 -7.82 15.36
N GLN A 651 11.38 -7.12 14.25
CA GLN A 651 10.33 -6.23 13.77
C GLN A 651 9.27 -7.03 13.00
N ASN A 652 8.27 -7.52 13.72
CA ASN A 652 7.09 -8.23 13.19
C ASN A 652 7.38 -9.55 12.43
N GLN A 653 8.49 -10.25 12.76
CA GLN A 653 8.89 -11.53 12.16
C GLN A 653 8.49 -12.71 13.03
N ASN A 654 8.10 -13.84 12.41
CA ASN A 654 8.03 -15.11 13.12
C ASN A 654 9.43 -15.71 13.32
N LEU A 655 9.52 -16.78 14.10
CA LEU A 655 10.80 -17.40 14.42
C LEU A 655 11.50 -18.01 13.19
N LEU A 656 10.78 -18.37 12.13
CA LEU A 656 11.37 -18.92 10.90
C LEU A 656 11.93 -17.79 10.00
N GLU A 657 11.28 -16.65 10.00
CA GLU A 657 11.67 -15.51 9.15
C GLU A 657 12.89 -14.77 9.70
N SER A 658 13.11 -14.81 11.01
CA SER A 658 14.19 -14.05 11.65
C SER A 658 15.48 -14.85 11.80
N ASN A 659 16.60 -14.24 11.42
CA ASN A 659 17.94 -14.73 11.68
C ASN A 659 18.61 -14.05 12.89
N ALA A 660 17.88 -13.22 13.66
CA ALA A 660 18.40 -12.64 14.89
C ALA A 660 18.82 -13.76 15.88
N PRO A 661 19.92 -13.60 16.62
CA PRO A 661 20.40 -14.63 17.56
C PRO A 661 19.32 -15.11 18.54
N VAL A 662 18.47 -14.19 18.98
CA VAL A 662 17.31 -14.52 19.85
C VAL A 662 16.30 -15.40 19.14
N ALA A 663 15.96 -15.12 17.88
CA ALA A 663 15.04 -15.94 17.11
C ALA A 663 15.59 -17.32 16.84
N VAL A 664 16.88 -17.43 16.51
CA VAL A 664 17.58 -18.72 16.32
C VAL A 664 17.56 -19.53 17.62
N SER A 665 17.89 -18.91 18.75
CA SER A 665 17.86 -19.57 20.07
C SER A 665 16.45 -20.06 20.44
N MET A 666 15.42 -19.23 20.23
CA MET A 666 14.03 -19.60 20.50
C MET A 666 13.56 -20.72 19.57
N ARG A 667 13.96 -20.69 18.31
CA ARG A 667 13.67 -21.71 17.31
C ARG A 667 14.26 -23.07 17.71
N HIS A 668 15.53 -23.09 18.10
CA HIS A 668 16.18 -24.30 18.63
C HIS A 668 15.51 -24.82 19.90
N GLN A 669 15.01 -23.93 20.76
CA GLN A 669 14.24 -24.33 21.95
C GLN A 669 12.93 -25.02 21.54
N VAL A 670 12.22 -24.49 20.53
CA VAL A 670 11.02 -25.15 19.97
C VAL A 670 11.37 -26.53 19.44
N TYR A 671 12.48 -26.65 18.69
CA TYR A 671 12.89 -27.91 18.07
C TYR A 671 13.26 -28.96 19.13
N SER A 672 13.97 -28.54 20.20
CA SER A 672 14.26 -29.40 21.34
C SER A 672 13.00 -29.93 22.01
N MET A 673 12.04 -29.06 22.28
CA MET A 673 10.77 -29.48 22.90
C MET A 673 9.94 -30.39 22.02
N VAL A 674 9.98 -30.21 20.68
CA VAL A 674 9.34 -31.13 19.73
C VAL A 674 10.07 -32.46 19.71
N ALA A 675 11.40 -32.49 19.81
CA ALA A 675 12.20 -33.72 19.92
C ALA A 675 11.90 -34.47 21.22
N GLU A 676 11.62 -33.77 22.30
CA GLU A 676 11.17 -34.33 23.59
C GLU A 676 9.71 -34.86 23.55
N GLY A 677 9.00 -34.70 22.42
CA GLY A 677 7.64 -35.19 22.24
C GLY A 677 6.53 -34.28 22.76
N LYS A 678 6.84 -33.03 23.19
CA LYS A 678 5.85 -32.08 23.70
C LYS A 678 4.82 -31.74 22.64
N SER A 679 3.61 -31.46 23.08
CA SER A 679 2.52 -30.97 22.22
C SER A 679 2.70 -29.52 21.83
N GLU A 680 2.04 -29.09 20.75
CA GLU A 680 2.02 -27.67 20.33
C GLU A 680 1.49 -26.75 21.44
N ALA A 681 0.47 -27.19 22.17
CA ALA A 681 -0.10 -26.43 23.27
C ALA A 681 0.89 -26.23 24.42
N GLU A 682 1.64 -27.27 24.82
CA GLU A 682 2.67 -27.18 25.86
C GLU A 682 3.82 -26.29 25.45
N ILE A 683 4.28 -26.38 24.20
CA ILE A 683 5.36 -25.54 23.67
C ILE A 683 4.91 -24.07 23.62
N THR A 684 3.70 -23.83 23.13
CA THR A 684 3.15 -22.47 23.07
C THR A 684 2.95 -21.90 24.47
N ALA A 685 2.46 -22.67 25.42
CA ALA A 685 2.31 -22.26 26.82
C ALA A 685 3.67 -21.90 27.43
N TRP A 686 4.66 -22.76 27.28
CA TRP A 686 6.02 -22.52 27.80
C TRP A 686 6.64 -21.24 27.22
N MET A 687 6.47 -21.01 25.92
CA MET A 687 6.93 -19.79 25.26
C MET A 687 6.18 -18.55 25.75
N THR A 688 4.88 -18.67 25.97
CA THR A 688 4.03 -17.58 26.46
C THR A 688 4.39 -17.21 27.90
N ASP A 689 4.60 -18.18 28.76
CA ASP A 689 5.00 -17.96 30.16
C ASP A 689 6.34 -17.21 30.26
N ARG A 690 7.28 -17.51 29.36
CA ARG A 690 8.63 -16.93 29.37
C ARG A 690 8.74 -15.59 28.68
N TYR A 691 8.01 -15.38 27.59
CA TYR A 691 8.13 -14.21 26.72
C TYR A 691 6.87 -13.36 26.66
N GLY A 692 5.80 -13.76 27.33
CA GLY A 692 4.47 -13.12 27.33
C GLY A 692 3.64 -13.44 26.06
N ASP A 693 2.37 -13.03 26.06
CA ASP A 693 1.44 -13.26 24.93
C ASP A 693 1.91 -12.63 23.61
N PHE A 694 2.83 -11.68 23.67
CA PHE A 694 3.43 -11.04 22.50
C PHE A 694 4.19 -12.02 21.60
N VAL A 695 4.62 -13.18 22.14
CA VAL A 695 5.29 -14.21 21.36
C VAL A 695 4.33 -14.97 20.42
N ARG A 696 3.03 -14.89 20.66
CA ARG A 696 2.04 -15.48 19.77
C ARG A 696 1.85 -14.61 18.53
N TYR A 697 2.15 -15.18 17.36
CA TYR A 697 1.97 -14.47 16.08
C TYR A 697 0.49 -14.42 15.66
N ASN A 698 -0.34 -15.30 16.21
CA ASN A 698 -1.78 -15.34 16.04
C ASN A 698 -2.45 -14.98 17.38
N PRO A 699 -3.35 -13.98 17.43
CA PRO A 699 -4.04 -13.61 18.65
C PRO A 699 -4.78 -14.80 19.28
N PRO A 700 -4.69 -15.02 20.59
CA PRO A 700 -5.48 -16.07 21.25
C PRO A 700 -6.98 -15.73 21.14
N LEU A 701 -7.84 -16.73 21.26
CA LEU A 701 -9.28 -16.52 21.37
C LEU A 701 -9.65 -16.42 22.85
N ASN A 702 -9.81 -15.19 23.35
CA ASN A 702 -10.24 -14.88 24.73
C ASN A 702 -11.16 -13.66 24.72
N GLU A 703 -11.68 -13.28 25.87
CA GLU A 703 -12.60 -12.13 26.01
C GLU A 703 -12.01 -10.83 25.44
N GLN A 704 -10.72 -10.61 25.66
CA GLN A 704 -10.02 -9.40 25.24
C GLN A 704 -9.77 -9.34 23.73
N THR A 705 -9.73 -10.46 23.02
CA THR A 705 -9.50 -10.55 21.57
C THR A 705 -10.73 -11.01 20.78
N LEU A 706 -11.85 -11.25 21.49
CA LEU A 706 -13.11 -11.72 20.88
C LEU A 706 -13.55 -10.82 19.73
N LEU A 707 -13.37 -9.49 19.87
CA LEU A 707 -13.72 -8.53 18.82
C LEU A 707 -13.00 -8.82 17.50
N LEU A 708 -11.72 -9.18 17.53
CA LEU A 708 -10.95 -9.50 16.31
C LEU A 708 -11.58 -10.67 15.56
N TRP A 709 -11.98 -11.72 16.27
CA TRP A 709 -12.51 -12.95 15.67
C TRP A 709 -14.00 -12.86 15.33
N ALA A 710 -14.78 -12.12 16.12
CA ALA A 710 -16.19 -11.89 15.85
C ALA A 710 -16.42 -10.92 14.68
N LEU A 711 -15.53 -9.94 14.49
CA LEU A 711 -15.68 -8.88 13.48
C LEU A 711 -15.91 -9.41 12.06
N PRO A 712 -15.11 -10.35 11.52
CA PRO A 712 -15.35 -10.88 10.18
C PRO A 712 -16.73 -11.55 10.04
N CYS A 713 -17.15 -12.32 11.04
CA CYS A 713 -18.45 -12.97 11.06
C CYS A 713 -19.61 -11.96 11.10
N LEU A 714 -19.49 -10.93 11.94
CA LEU A 714 -20.48 -9.85 12.05
C LEU A 714 -20.60 -9.08 10.74
N LEU A 715 -19.48 -8.80 10.08
CA LEU A 715 -19.48 -8.11 8.78
C LEU A 715 -20.11 -8.96 7.66
N LEU A 716 -19.91 -10.27 7.64
CA LEU A 716 -20.59 -11.19 6.71
C LEU A 716 -22.10 -11.23 6.98
N LEU A 717 -22.52 -11.30 8.24
CA LEU A 717 -23.93 -11.25 8.61
C LEU A 717 -24.56 -9.90 8.20
N LEU A 718 -23.89 -8.80 8.50
CA LEU A 718 -24.35 -7.46 8.10
C LEU A 718 -24.49 -7.33 6.60
N LEU A 719 -23.52 -7.82 5.83
CA LEU A 719 -23.59 -7.88 4.37
C LEU A 719 -24.86 -8.64 3.92
N GLY A 720 -25.09 -9.83 4.47
CA GLY A 720 -26.29 -10.63 4.19
C GLY A 720 -27.59 -9.89 4.51
N VAL A 721 -27.66 -9.25 5.69
CA VAL A 721 -28.85 -8.48 6.12
C VAL A 721 -29.11 -7.27 5.21
N VAL A 722 -28.06 -6.53 4.86
CA VAL A 722 -28.20 -5.35 3.96
C VAL A 722 -28.69 -5.80 2.58
N VAL A 723 -28.10 -6.83 2.00
CA VAL A 723 -28.51 -7.38 0.71
C VAL A 723 -29.96 -7.88 0.75
N TRP A 724 -30.33 -8.61 1.83
CA TRP A 724 -31.70 -9.09 2.02
C TRP A 724 -32.72 -7.94 2.15
N ARG A 725 -32.42 -6.92 2.99
CA ARG A 725 -33.30 -5.75 3.18
C ARG A 725 -33.50 -4.96 1.90
N VAL A 726 -32.43 -4.73 1.14
CA VAL A 726 -32.53 -4.04 -0.16
C VAL A 726 -33.41 -4.83 -1.11
N ARG A 727 -33.24 -6.16 -1.21
CA ARG A 727 -34.06 -7.03 -2.05
C ARG A 727 -35.53 -7.09 -1.62
N LYS A 728 -35.78 -7.16 -0.30
CA LYS A 728 -37.16 -7.17 0.24
C LYS A 728 -37.91 -5.88 -0.10
N ARG A 729 -37.26 -4.73 0.07
CA ARG A 729 -37.85 -3.43 -0.30
C ARG A 729 -38.16 -3.32 -1.79
N GLN A 730 -37.33 -3.90 -2.63
CA GLN A 730 -37.53 -3.90 -4.07
C GLN A 730 -38.71 -4.79 -4.50
N ARG A 731 -38.83 -6.00 -3.94
CA ARG A 731 -39.97 -6.89 -4.18
C ARG A 731 -41.30 -6.25 -3.79
N ALA A 732 -41.37 -5.65 -2.59
CA ALA A 732 -42.55 -4.95 -2.13
C ALA A 732 -42.98 -3.80 -3.09
N GLN A 733 -42.03 -3.18 -3.78
CA GLN A 733 -42.33 -2.11 -4.78
C GLN A 733 -42.69 -2.65 -6.17
N GLU A 734 -42.23 -3.87 -6.52
CA GLU A 734 -42.64 -4.58 -7.74
C GLU A 734 -44.07 -5.14 -7.61
N ASP A 735 -44.46 -5.52 -6.39
CA ASP A 735 -45.82 -6.03 -6.09
C ASP A 735 -46.86 -4.90 -6.00
N GLU A 736 -46.46 -3.63 -5.79
CA GLU A 736 -47.32 -2.44 -5.75
C GLU A 736 -47.52 -1.80 -7.14
N GLN A 737 -46.81 -2.23 -8.18
CA GLN A 737 -46.96 -1.80 -9.59
C GLN A 737 -47.69 -2.85 -10.43
#